data_6efeb23a663f26c82c85d9fcc36d76b3
#
_entry.id   6efeb23a663f26c82c85d9fcc36d76b3
#
_cell.length_a   1.000
_cell.length_b   1.000
_cell.length_c   1.000
_cell.angle_alpha   90.00
_cell.angle_beta   90.00
_cell.angle_gamma   90.00
#
_symmetry.space_group_name_H-M   'P 1'
#
loop_
_entity.id
_entity.type
_entity.pdbx_description
1 polymer ?
#
loop_
_entity_poly.entity_id
_entity_poly.type
_entity_poly.pdbx_seq_one_letter_code
_entity_poly.pdbx_strand_id
1 'polypeptide(L)'
;MSLRVALRALLSLRRTKLAAAAAPAAALALGRNPLTDHVGYGACLVLALLGSLSAAALGAGLPVALRARGERVSSGALVAAVSLAGLGPVLAALALLLLRALFVPPCAPGHGAAAVLLIALPGPLLASLLGASLGASVQRRGAATALALALVPAFVAWSLGRFYTSPTIFAYDPFYGFFPGAIYDEDVPLGATLLSYRVGTAGWILAVISLLHAAWQGAALSRDAWRSRSRWRATLALGVTTGLGVFAAGPALGHRHSARDLEVALGASAWSERCVVRHDRSIPGRQARLTAADCDVRVAQLEAFYGVRGPRRITVFLFADASQKQALMGAAHTYIAKPWRAEVYLQHAAFPHPVLKHELAHAVAGAMAPGPFQVTARGRLLPVPGLIEGAAVAAAWEGDGDATPHEWSRAMLDAGITPRVASLNSLSFFASGSSTAYTAAGSFCRWLHDAHGAARFRAVYASGDFSAVYGQSLGALERAWHAYLRTVPVDAAVVARARARFFRASIFGRRCPFDLEALERRALEDLSASALVPAEQGFRALLRQDPSSLRARVALAVTLARRGDHPGAAGLVDETARVAGPAAAQRVRSALADALWRWGDPAAARRAMEALDPRLMGDDEARTHALKRAALTQGGAFARVLQTLLVGEGELDPSPAAALALAARAELQGPELRYLVARQLVQHERFADAVTLLGGEAPQDPRVRAEALRLRGVALFHLRRWPESEAAFAALRDDPTRPTGARDDAADWVDRVRRARSIP
;
A
#
# COMPACT_ATOMS: atom_id res chain seq x y z
N MET A 1 -34.92 1.64 -42.38
CA MET A 1 -33.84 2.60 -42.74
C MET A 1 -32.88 2.76 -41.55
N SER A 2 -31.72 2.67 -41.78
CA SER A 2 -30.93 1.48 -41.55
C SER A 2 -29.69 1.90 -40.76
N LEU A 3 -29.18 1.02 -39.94
CA LEU A 3 -27.89 1.12 -39.24
C LEU A 3 -26.77 1.64 -40.19
N ARG A 4 -26.81 1.28 -41.48
CA ARG A 4 -25.85 1.79 -42.48
C ARG A 4 -25.88 3.35 -42.62
N VAL A 5 -27.03 3.98 -42.51
CA VAL A 5 -27.14 5.47 -42.54
C VAL A 5 -26.48 6.07 -41.30
N ALA A 6 -26.82 5.54 -40.13
CA ALA A 6 -26.22 6.01 -38.87
C ALA A 6 -24.68 5.82 -38.86
N LEU A 7 -24.17 4.68 -39.35
CA LEU A 7 -22.75 4.45 -39.45
C LEU A 7 -22.04 5.35 -40.47
N ARG A 8 -22.64 5.63 -41.63
CA ARG A 8 -22.08 6.59 -42.61
C ARG A 8 -22.03 8.01 -42.01
N ALA A 9 -23.07 8.41 -41.32
CA ALA A 9 -23.09 9.73 -40.63
C ALA A 9 -21.98 9.81 -39.57
N LEU A 10 -21.77 8.74 -38.78
CA LEU A 10 -20.74 8.66 -37.78
C LEU A 10 -19.31 8.68 -38.38
N LEU A 11 -19.06 7.85 -39.40
CA LEU A 11 -17.73 7.74 -40.05
C LEU A 11 -17.30 9.03 -40.75
N SER A 12 -18.26 9.89 -41.15
CA SER A 12 -17.94 11.20 -41.71
C SER A 12 -17.50 12.25 -40.69
N LEU A 13 -17.70 11.99 -39.41
CA LEU A 13 -17.24 12.90 -38.35
C LEU A 13 -15.72 12.88 -38.23
N ARG A 14 -15.06 14.05 -38.24
CA ARG A 14 -13.61 14.16 -37.98
C ARG A 14 -13.23 13.49 -36.67
N ARG A 15 -14.10 13.55 -35.65
CA ARG A 15 -13.89 12.92 -34.32
C ARG A 15 -13.79 11.41 -34.39
N THR A 16 -14.59 10.76 -35.27
CA THR A 16 -14.50 9.30 -35.44
C THR A 16 -13.14 8.90 -36.01
N LYS A 17 -12.64 9.68 -36.97
CA LYS A 17 -11.29 9.47 -37.52
C LYS A 17 -10.21 9.69 -36.48
N LEU A 18 -10.34 10.73 -35.65
CA LEU A 18 -9.40 10.98 -34.54
C LEU A 18 -9.45 9.87 -33.49
N ALA A 19 -10.63 9.40 -33.08
CA ALA A 19 -10.77 8.31 -32.13
C ALA A 19 -10.20 6.99 -32.67
N ALA A 20 -10.41 6.71 -33.95
CA ALA A 20 -9.85 5.55 -34.62
C ALA A 20 -8.31 5.61 -34.71
N ALA A 21 -7.72 6.78 -34.91
CA ALA A 21 -6.28 6.97 -34.89
C ALA A 21 -5.71 6.97 -33.46
N ALA A 22 -6.46 7.48 -32.49
CA ALA A 22 -6.02 7.50 -31.09
C ALA A 22 -5.98 6.11 -30.44
N ALA A 23 -6.83 5.17 -30.86
CA ALA A 23 -6.86 3.81 -30.32
C ALA A 23 -5.51 3.04 -30.48
N PRO A 24 -4.93 2.94 -31.68
CA PRO A 24 -3.61 2.32 -31.83
C PRO A 24 -2.50 3.10 -31.13
N ALA A 25 -2.58 4.45 -31.14
CA ALA A 25 -1.61 5.27 -30.40
C ALA A 25 -1.67 5.00 -28.89
N ALA A 26 -2.88 4.88 -28.32
CA ALA A 26 -3.06 4.50 -26.92
C ALA A 26 -2.50 3.10 -26.64
N ALA A 27 -2.79 2.10 -27.49
CA ALA A 27 -2.26 0.75 -27.33
C ALA A 27 -0.73 0.71 -27.39
N LEU A 28 -0.12 1.48 -28.30
CA LEU A 28 1.34 1.61 -28.40
C LEU A 28 1.96 2.30 -27.19
N ALA A 29 1.31 3.34 -26.67
CA ALA A 29 1.75 4.04 -25.45
C ALA A 29 1.65 3.13 -24.23
N LEU A 30 0.53 2.44 -24.06
CA LEU A 30 0.31 1.46 -22.99
C LEU A 30 1.33 0.33 -23.05
N GLY A 31 1.66 -0.15 -24.26
CA GLY A 31 2.65 -1.19 -24.48
C GLY A 31 4.09 -0.83 -24.08
N ARG A 32 4.40 0.43 -23.79
CA ARG A 32 5.73 0.88 -23.34
C ARG A 32 5.95 0.79 -21.85
N ASN A 33 4.88 0.69 -21.07
CA ASN A 33 4.99 0.62 -19.62
C ASN A 33 4.65 -0.78 -19.13
N PRO A 34 5.51 -1.44 -18.33
CA PRO A 34 5.28 -2.80 -17.84
C PRO A 34 3.95 -3.00 -17.10
N LEU A 35 3.42 -1.97 -16.43
CA LEU A 35 2.14 -2.02 -15.72
C LEU A 35 0.94 -2.14 -16.67
N THR A 36 1.05 -1.66 -17.90
CA THR A 36 -0.06 -1.54 -18.87
C THR A 36 0.21 -2.24 -20.19
N ASP A 37 1.32 -2.94 -20.33
CA ASP A 37 1.76 -3.58 -21.59
C ASP A 37 0.98 -4.84 -21.97
N HIS A 38 0.06 -5.27 -21.14
CA HIS A 38 -0.79 -6.45 -21.28
C HIS A 38 -2.26 -6.12 -20.96
N VAL A 39 -3.17 -7.03 -21.35
CA VAL A 39 -4.59 -6.90 -20.98
C VAL A 39 -4.77 -7.27 -19.52
N GLY A 40 -4.80 -6.27 -18.66
CA GLY A 40 -4.94 -6.35 -17.23
C GLY A 40 -5.62 -5.11 -16.67
N TYR A 41 -5.71 -5.02 -15.35
CA TYR A 41 -6.40 -3.93 -14.66
C TYR A 41 -5.89 -2.54 -15.08
N GLY A 42 -4.56 -2.32 -15.11
CA GLY A 42 -3.96 -1.01 -15.42
C GLY A 42 -4.31 -0.51 -16.83
N ALA A 43 -4.16 -1.36 -17.84
CA ALA A 43 -4.54 -1.03 -19.22
C ALA A 43 -6.05 -0.77 -19.34
N CYS A 44 -6.88 -1.63 -18.73
CA CYS A 44 -8.34 -1.50 -18.76
C CYS A 44 -8.83 -0.21 -18.09
N LEU A 45 -8.20 0.23 -16.98
CA LEU A 45 -8.53 1.50 -16.31
C LEU A 45 -8.27 2.71 -17.21
N VAL A 46 -7.10 2.76 -17.85
CA VAL A 46 -6.74 3.85 -18.78
C VAL A 46 -7.67 3.86 -19.99
N LEU A 47 -7.93 2.68 -20.57
CA LEU A 47 -8.84 2.54 -21.70
C LEU A 47 -10.29 2.90 -21.35
N ALA A 48 -10.75 2.58 -20.13
CA ALA A 48 -12.07 2.99 -19.66
C ALA A 48 -12.19 4.51 -19.58
N LEU A 49 -11.20 5.20 -19.02
CA LEU A 49 -11.21 6.65 -18.84
C LEU A 49 -11.13 7.38 -20.20
N LEU A 50 -10.11 7.09 -21.00
CA LEU A 50 -9.92 7.72 -22.32
C LEU A 50 -11.00 7.31 -23.31
N GLY A 51 -11.42 6.03 -23.25
CA GLY A 51 -12.53 5.49 -24.03
C GLY A 51 -13.85 6.18 -23.72
N SER A 52 -14.16 6.43 -22.43
CA SER A 52 -15.37 7.15 -22.01
C SER A 52 -15.40 8.60 -22.52
N LEU A 53 -14.26 9.30 -22.46
CA LEU A 53 -14.16 10.66 -23.01
C LEU A 53 -14.44 10.69 -24.52
N SER A 54 -13.79 9.82 -25.28
CA SER A 54 -13.99 9.74 -26.72
C SER A 54 -15.40 9.28 -27.08
N ALA A 55 -15.94 8.30 -26.38
CA ALA A 55 -17.27 7.75 -26.55
C ALA A 55 -18.37 8.80 -26.32
N ALA A 56 -18.24 9.62 -25.27
CA ALA A 56 -19.20 10.73 -25.00
C ALA A 56 -19.24 11.72 -26.15
N ALA A 57 -18.09 12.11 -26.71
CA ALA A 57 -18.01 13.04 -27.83
C ALA A 57 -18.57 12.44 -29.13
N LEU A 58 -18.32 11.16 -29.40
CA LEU A 58 -18.82 10.43 -30.56
C LEU A 58 -20.35 10.26 -30.46
N GLY A 59 -20.84 9.86 -29.29
CA GLY A 59 -22.26 9.74 -29.02
C GLY A 59 -23.01 11.04 -29.25
N ALA A 60 -22.54 12.17 -28.74
CA ALA A 60 -23.13 13.49 -28.94
C ALA A 60 -23.09 13.95 -30.41
N GLY A 61 -22.06 13.52 -31.13
CA GLY A 61 -21.86 13.91 -32.52
C GLY A 61 -22.88 13.30 -33.49
N LEU A 62 -23.36 12.08 -33.27
CA LEU A 62 -24.24 11.37 -34.21
C LEU A 62 -25.62 12.02 -34.39
N PRO A 63 -26.43 12.31 -33.34
CA PRO A 63 -27.71 12.99 -33.48
C PRO A 63 -27.58 14.37 -34.15
N VAL A 64 -26.49 15.08 -33.83
CA VAL A 64 -26.18 16.38 -34.44
C VAL A 64 -25.88 16.24 -35.93
N ALA A 65 -25.11 15.21 -36.34
CA ALA A 65 -24.81 14.97 -37.75
C ALA A 65 -26.04 14.54 -38.54
N LEU A 66 -26.89 13.69 -37.97
CA LEU A 66 -28.16 13.26 -38.60
C LEU A 66 -29.08 14.45 -38.87
N ARG A 67 -29.25 15.35 -37.89
CA ARG A 67 -30.04 16.59 -38.09
C ARG A 67 -29.44 17.48 -39.16
N ALA A 68 -28.15 17.65 -39.21
CA ALA A 68 -27.48 18.49 -40.20
C ALA A 68 -27.61 17.99 -41.63
N ARG A 69 -27.85 16.67 -41.82
CA ARG A 69 -28.02 16.02 -43.11
C ARG A 69 -29.48 15.79 -43.48
N GLY A 70 -30.43 16.13 -42.60
CA GLY A 70 -31.84 15.80 -42.80
C GLY A 70 -32.11 14.27 -42.75
N GLU A 71 -31.17 13.48 -42.26
CA GLU A 71 -31.26 12.01 -42.20
C GLU A 71 -32.05 11.56 -40.95
N ARG A 72 -32.91 10.56 -41.14
CA ARG A 72 -33.70 9.95 -40.03
C ARG A 72 -33.34 8.50 -39.87
N VAL A 73 -33.14 8.06 -38.63
CA VAL A 73 -32.83 6.68 -38.28
C VAL A 73 -33.75 6.19 -37.14
N SER A 74 -33.97 4.87 -37.08
CA SER A 74 -34.71 4.27 -35.96
C SER A 74 -33.94 4.40 -34.65
N SER A 75 -34.62 4.33 -33.51
CA SER A 75 -33.97 4.32 -32.20
C SER A 75 -33.01 3.14 -32.02
N GLY A 76 -33.35 1.95 -32.53
CA GLY A 76 -32.45 0.80 -32.52
C GLY A 76 -31.19 1.02 -33.35
N ALA A 77 -31.29 1.65 -34.55
CA ALA A 77 -30.11 1.99 -35.34
C ALA A 77 -29.23 3.05 -34.68
N LEU A 78 -29.83 4.02 -33.98
CA LEU A 78 -29.09 5.01 -33.19
C LEU A 78 -28.33 4.34 -32.07
N VAL A 79 -29.03 3.56 -31.22
CA VAL A 79 -28.41 2.87 -30.06
C VAL A 79 -27.27 1.93 -30.53
N ALA A 80 -27.50 1.13 -31.57
CA ALA A 80 -26.46 0.26 -32.10
C ALA A 80 -25.23 1.04 -32.61
N ALA A 81 -25.45 2.11 -33.38
CA ALA A 81 -24.36 2.93 -33.93
C ALA A 81 -23.54 3.62 -32.84
N VAL A 82 -24.18 4.22 -31.81
CA VAL A 82 -23.44 4.86 -30.72
C VAL A 82 -22.75 3.85 -29.82
N SER A 83 -23.33 2.67 -29.61
CA SER A 83 -22.66 1.60 -28.86
C SER A 83 -21.41 1.11 -29.60
N LEU A 84 -21.48 0.89 -30.91
CA LEU A 84 -20.32 0.56 -31.74
C LEU A 84 -19.26 1.68 -31.71
N ALA A 85 -19.69 2.93 -31.77
CA ALA A 85 -18.80 4.09 -31.69
C ALA A 85 -18.08 4.19 -30.34
N GLY A 86 -18.78 3.90 -29.25
CA GLY A 86 -18.22 3.95 -27.90
C GLY A 86 -17.25 2.80 -27.63
N LEU A 87 -17.61 1.59 -28.05
CA LEU A 87 -16.83 0.38 -27.79
C LEU A 87 -15.71 0.15 -28.81
N GLY A 88 -15.90 0.57 -30.07
CA GLY A 88 -14.98 0.28 -31.18
C GLY A 88 -13.52 0.66 -30.90
N PRO A 89 -13.22 1.89 -30.49
CA PRO A 89 -11.84 2.29 -30.19
C PRO A 89 -11.22 1.50 -29.05
N VAL A 90 -11.99 1.20 -27.99
CA VAL A 90 -11.51 0.42 -26.85
C VAL A 90 -11.23 -1.03 -27.27
N LEU A 91 -12.14 -1.66 -28.02
CA LEU A 91 -11.96 -3.01 -28.53
C LEU A 91 -10.79 -3.10 -29.52
N ALA A 92 -10.57 -2.06 -30.35
CA ALA A 92 -9.41 -2.01 -31.24
C ALA A 92 -8.09 -1.93 -30.45
N ALA A 93 -8.04 -1.08 -29.42
CA ALA A 93 -6.85 -0.99 -28.55
C ALA A 93 -6.61 -2.30 -27.79
N LEU A 94 -7.65 -2.95 -27.27
CA LEU A 94 -7.56 -4.25 -26.59
C LEU A 94 -7.10 -5.35 -27.58
N ALA A 95 -7.59 -5.36 -28.80
CA ALA A 95 -7.15 -6.31 -29.83
C ALA A 95 -5.65 -6.17 -30.13
N LEU A 96 -5.14 -4.94 -30.20
CA LEU A 96 -3.71 -4.68 -30.37
C LEU A 96 -2.87 -5.16 -29.17
N LEU A 97 -3.35 -4.96 -27.95
CA LEU A 97 -2.71 -5.49 -26.74
C LEU A 97 -2.77 -7.03 -26.68
N LEU A 98 -3.87 -7.65 -27.17
CA LEU A 98 -3.99 -9.11 -27.31
C LEU A 98 -3.04 -9.66 -28.36
N LEU A 99 -2.86 -8.99 -29.50
CA LEU A 99 -1.85 -9.36 -30.49
C LEU A 99 -0.43 -9.30 -29.90
N ARG A 100 -0.16 -8.32 -29.05
CA ARG A 100 1.10 -8.25 -28.31
C ARG A 100 1.29 -9.44 -27.36
N ALA A 101 0.22 -10.04 -26.84
CA ALA A 101 0.28 -11.22 -25.99
C ALA A 101 0.91 -12.45 -26.68
N LEU A 102 1.01 -12.45 -28.00
CA LEU A 102 1.76 -13.46 -28.75
C LEU A 102 3.27 -13.40 -28.48
N PHE A 103 3.79 -12.23 -28.11
CA PHE A 103 5.21 -11.98 -27.80
C PHE A 103 5.47 -11.80 -26.32
N VAL A 104 4.45 -11.38 -25.59
CA VAL A 104 4.53 -10.97 -24.18
C VAL A 104 3.40 -11.67 -23.41
N PRO A 105 3.66 -12.87 -22.80
CA PRO A 105 2.61 -13.69 -22.19
C PRO A 105 1.81 -12.91 -21.10
N PRO A 106 0.48 -13.08 -21.04
CA PRO A 106 -0.33 -12.49 -19.97
C PRO A 106 -0.05 -13.20 -18.64
N CYS A 107 -0.13 -12.45 -17.53
CA CYS A 107 0.15 -12.98 -16.21
C CYS A 107 -1.02 -13.78 -15.63
N ALA A 108 -2.25 -13.22 -15.71
CA ALA A 108 -3.49 -13.85 -15.24
C ALA A 108 -4.63 -13.61 -16.23
N PRO A 109 -4.81 -14.47 -17.24
CA PRO A 109 -5.82 -14.28 -18.31
C PRO A 109 -7.24 -14.10 -17.78
N GLY A 110 -7.63 -14.83 -16.72
CA GLY A 110 -8.95 -14.72 -16.10
C GLY A 110 -9.19 -13.36 -15.44
N HIS A 111 -8.20 -12.82 -14.74
CA HIS A 111 -8.24 -11.49 -14.16
C HIS A 111 -8.28 -10.40 -15.25
N GLY A 112 -7.50 -10.58 -16.33
CA GLY A 112 -7.56 -9.72 -17.51
C GLY A 112 -8.94 -9.69 -18.17
N ALA A 113 -9.58 -10.85 -18.35
CA ALA A 113 -10.95 -10.94 -18.88
C ALA A 113 -11.97 -10.23 -17.98
N ALA A 114 -11.88 -10.43 -16.66
CA ALA A 114 -12.72 -9.73 -15.70
C ALA A 114 -12.51 -8.20 -15.78
N ALA A 115 -11.26 -7.74 -15.89
CA ALA A 115 -10.95 -6.32 -16.06
C ALA A 115 -11.55 -5.75 -17.37
N VAL A 116 -11.52 -6.47 -18.47
CA VAL A 116 -12.18 -6.04 -19.71
C VAL A 116 -13.69 -5.87 -19.50
N LEU A 117 -14.35 -6.87 -18.93
CA LEU A 117 -15.81 -6.87 -18.76
C LEU A 117 -16.29 -5.86 -17.72
N LEU A 118 -15.57 -5.75 -16.60
CA LEU A 118 -16.02 -4.94 -15.46
C LEU A 118 -15.41 -3.53 -15.45
N ILE A 119 -14.28 -3.27 -16.09
CA ILE A 119 -13.60 -1.98 -16.10
C ILE A 119 -13.68 -1.32 -17.47
N ALA A 120 -13.16 -1.99 -18.54
CA ALA A 120 -12.93 -1.31 -19.82
C ALA A 120 -14.19 -1.02 -20.62
N LEU A 121 -15.21 -1.89 -20.64
CA LEU A 121 -16.36 -1.78 -21.53
C LEU A 121 -17.55 -0.97 -21.00
N PRO A 122 -17.99 -1.06 -19.71
CA PRO A 122 -19.24 -0.44 -19.27
C PRO A 122 -19.22 1.08 -19.32
N GLY A 123 -18.09 1.71 -19.00
CA GLY A 123 -17.94 3.17 -18.99
C GLY A 123 -18.09 3.80 -20.37
N PRO A 124 -17.32 3.38 -21.38
CA PRO A 124 -17.46 3.89 -22.76
C PRO A 124 -18.85 3.67 -23.35
N LEU A 125 -19.49 2.53 -23.05
CA LEU A 125 -20.86 2.27 -23.47
C LEU A 125 -21.84 3.28 -22.85
N LEU A 126 -21.80 3.47 -21.54
CA LEU A 126 -22.63 4.45 -20.84
C LEU A 126 -22.38 5.87 -21.37
N ALA A 127 -21.09 6.25 -21.52
CA ALA A 127 -20.71 7.57 -21.99
C ALA A 127 -21.21 7.88 -23.41
N SER A 128 -21.15 6.92 -24.32
CA SER A 128 -21.64 7.08 -25.68
C SER A 128 -23.16 7.27 -25.72
N LEU A 129 -23.90 6.51 -24.91
CA LEU A 129 -25.38 6.61 -24.81
C LEU A 129 -25.82 7.94 -24.17
N LEU A 130 -25.16 8.38 -23.11
CA LEU A 130 -25.39 9.69 -22.47
C LEU A 130 -25.05 10.81 -23.45
N GLY A 131 -23.93 10.72 -24.17
CA GLY A 131 -23.58 11.64 -25.23
C GLY A 131 -24.65 11.74 -26.29
N ALA A 132 -25.19 10.61 -26.77
CA ALA A 132 -26.26 10.58 -27.73
C ALA A 132 -27.55 11.27 -27.21
N SER A 133 -27.88 11.05 -25.93
CA SER A 133 -29.03 11.72 -25.31
C SER A 133 -28.84 13.25 -25.26
N LEU A 134 -27.63 13.71 -24.90
CA LEU A 134 -27.27 15.14 -24.92
C LEU A 134 -27.29 15.71 -26.35
N GLY A 135 -26.71 14.98 -27.31
CA GLY A 135 -26.74 15.37 -28.74
C GLY A 135 -28.13 15.42 -29.31
N ALA A 136 -29.07 14.58 -28.84
CA ALA A 136 -30.47 14.58 -29.23
C ALA A 136 -31.27 15.74 -28.62
N SER A 137 -30.93 16.15 -27.38
CA SER A 137 -31.64 17.19 -26.62
C SER A 137 -31.16 18.60 -26.94
N VAL A 138 -29.84 18.79 -27.10
CA VAL A 138 -29.21 20.11 -27.26
C VAL A 138 -29.04 20.43 -28.74
N GLN A 139 -29.67 21.51 -29.19
CA GLN A 139 -29.63 21.87 -30.61
C GLN A 139 -28.31 22.50 -31.05
N ARG A 140 -27.64 23.23 -30.18
CA ARG A 140 -26.33 23.88 -30.47
C ARG A 140 -25.21 22.81 -30.48
N ARG A 141 -24.60 22.61 -31.67
CA ARG A 141 -23.59 21.55 -31.93
C ARG A 141 -22.42 21.58 -30.94
N GLY A 142 -21.86 22.78 -30.67
CA GLY A 142 -20.75 22.95 -29.76
C GLY A 142 -21.10 22.61 -28.30
N ALA A 143 -22.26 23.10 -27.83
CA ALA A 143 -22.73 22.89 -26.46
C ALA A 143 -23.00 21.41 -26.15
N ALA A 144 -23.65 20.67 -27.05
CA ALA A 144 -23.91 19.25 -26.87
C ALA A 144 -22.61 18.46 -26.62
N THR A 145 -21.56 18.80 -27.40
CA THR A 145 -20.27 18.13 -27.26
C THR A 145 -19.53 18.56 -26.02
N ALA A 146 -19.54 19.85 -25.69
CA ALA A 146 -18.88 20.34 -24.47
C ALA A 146 -19.51 19.73 -23.23
N LEU A 147 -20.83 19.63 -23.15
CA LEU A 147 -21.54 18.96 -22.06
C LEU A 147 -21.19 17.46 -21.99
N ALA A 148 -21.14 16.77 -23.13
CA ALA A 148 -20.77 15.36 -23.15
C ALA A 148 -19.33 15.12 -22.69
N LEU A 149 -18.39 15.96 -23.16
CA LEU A 149 -16.99 15.89 -22.72
C LEU A 149 -16.80 16.27 -21.24
N ALA A 150 -17.67 17.11 -20.68
CA ALA A 150 -17.61 17.49 -19.26
C ALA A 150 -18.08 16.38 -18.31
N LEU A 151 -18.86 15.40 -18.78
CA LEU A 151 -19.41 14.33 -17.95
C LEU A 151 -18.31 13.54 -17.21
N VAL A 152 -17.35 13.01 -17.93
CA VAL A 152 -16.29 12.16 -17.34
C VAL A 152 -15.42 12.94 -16.35
N PRO A 153 -14.88 14.13 -16.69
CA PRO A 153 -14.17 14.97 -15.72
C PRO A 153 -15.00 15.36 -14.50
N ALA A 154 -16.32 15.60 -14.67
CA ALA A 154 -17.20 15.92 -13.54
C ALA A 154 -17.31 14.75 -12.55
N PHE A 155 -17.42 13.52 -13.04
CA PHE A 155 -17.43 12.33 -12.17
C PHE A 155 -16.07 12.06 -11.56
N VAL A 156 -14.96 12.29 -12.26
CA VAL A 156 -13.60 12.24 -11.67
C VAL A 156 -13.48 13.28 -10.55
N ALA A 157 -13.93 14.52 -10.79
CA ALA A 157 -13.95 15.57 -9.78
C ALA A 157 -14.82 15.21 -8.57
N TRP A 158 -15.97 14.56 -8.81
CA TRP A 158 -16.84 14.03 -7.77
C TRP A 158 -16.12 12.95 -6.93
N SER A 159 -15.38 12.04 -7.58
CA SER A 159 -14.59 11.01 -6.90
C SER A 159 -13.46 11.60 -6.06
N LEU A 160 -12.77 12.64 -6.58
CA LEU A 160 -11.80 13.42 -5.82
C LEU A 160 -12.44 14.15 -4.62
N GLY A 161 -13.63 14.73 -4.82
CA GLY A 161 -14.41 15.34 -3.74
C GLY A 161 -14.76 14.34 -2.63
N ARG A 162 -15.13 13.12 -3.00
CA ARG A 162 -15.36 12.04 -2.02
C ARG A 162 -14.08 11.64 -1.30
N PHE A 163 -12.97 11.48 -1.98
CA PHE A 163 -11.66 11.24 -1.36
C PHE A 163 -11.31 12.32 -0.32
N TYR A 164 -11.64 13.58 -0.64
CA TYR A 164 -11.41 14.71 0.27
C TYR A 164 -12.34 14.68 1.49
N THR A 165 -13.63 14.39 1.30
CA THR A 165 -14.67 14.51 2.33
C THR A 165 -14.93 13.24 3.13
N SER A 166 -14.49 12.06 2.66
CA SER A 166 -14.72 10.78 3.32
C SER A 166 -13.41 10.12 3.79
N PRO A 167 -13.46 9.12 4.67
CA PRO A 167 -12.27 8.35 5.07
C PRO A 167 -11.72 7.46 3.97
N THR A 168 -12.57 6.98 3.04
CA THR A 168 -12.17 6.02 2.00
C THR A 168 -11.14 6.59 1.03
N ILE A 169 -10.24 5.73 0.55
CA ILE A 169 -9.24 6.07 -0.46
C ILE A 169 -9.60 5.52 -1.83
N PHE A 170 -10.46 4.53 -1.89
CA PHE A 170 -10.97 3.95 -3.13
C PHE A 170 -12.13 4.76 -3.70
N ALA A 171 -12.35 4.60 -5.00
CA ALA A 171 -13.50 5.19 -5.68
C ALA A 171 -14.13 4.20 -6.65
N TYR A 172 -15.46 4.05 -6.55
CA TYR A 172 -16.29 3.43 -7.58
C TYR A 172 -16.92 4.52 -8.45
N ASP A 173 -16.84 4.35 -9.76
CA ASP A 173 -17.28 5.33 -10.75
C ASP A 173 -17.90 4.63 -11.97
N PRO A 174 -18.98 5.15 -12.56
CA PRO A 174 -19.64 4.49 -13.68
C PRO A 174 -18.77 4.44 -14.95
N PHE A 175 -17.82 5.38 -15.14
CA PHE A 175 -17.00 5.48 -16.35
C PHE A 175 -15.72 4.67 -16.29
N TYR A 176 -14.95 4.75 -15.18
CA TYR A 176 -13.71 4.00 -15.05
C TYR A 176 -13.80 2.77 -14.13
N GLY A 177 -14.95 2.54 -13.51
CA GLY A 177 -15.20 1.36 -12.69
C GLY A 177 -14.72 1.47 -11.25
N PHE A 178 -13.53 1.03 -10.98
CA PHE A 178 -12.94 1.01 -9.66
C PHE A 178 -11.51 1.56 -9.69
N PHE A 179 -11.20 2.42 -8.74
CA PHE A 179 -9.86 2.90 -8.46
C PHE A 179 -9.52 2.61 -6.98
N PRO A 180 -8.49 1.81 -6.68
CA PRO A 180 -8.20 1.37 -5.33
C PRO A 180 -7.56 2.45 -4.44
N GLY A 181 -7.20 3.60 -5.00
CA GLY A 181 -6.42 4.63 -4.31
C GLY A 181 -4.91 4.46 -4.52
N ALA A 182 -4.12 5.17 -3.71
CA ALA A 182 -2.65 5.10 -3.75
C ALA A 182 -2.14 3.90 -2.94
N ILE A 183 -2.40 2.68 -3.43
CA ILE A 183 -1.86 1.43 -2.88
C ILE A 183 -0.79 0.89 -3.83
N TYR A 184 0.38 0.51 -3.28
CA TYR A 184 1.54 0.20 -4.12
C TYR A 184 1.67 -1.28 -4.47
N ASP A 185 1.51 -2.17 -3.50
CA ASP A 185 1.85 -3.59 -3.63
C ASP A 185 0.69 -4.52 -3.27
N GLU A 186 -0.54 -3.98 -3.25
CA GLU A 186 -1.72 -4.75 -2.86
C GLU A 186 -2.49 -5.27 -4.08
N ASP A 187 -3.08 -6.45 -3.94
CA ASP A 187 -3.99 -7.04 -4.93
C ASP A 187 -5.18 -6.10 -5.19
N VAL A 188 -5.59 -5.96 -6.45
CA VAL A 188 -6.78 -5.20 -6.83
C VAL A 188 -7.97 -6.16 -6.99
N PRO A 189 -8.88 -6.22 -6.02
CA PRO A 189 -9.98 -7.17 -6.08
C PRO A 189 -11.04 -6.75 -7.11
N LEU A 190 -11.19 -7.53 -8.19
CA LEU A 190 -12.29 -7.41 -9.15
C LEU A 190 -13.46 -8.33 -8.76
N GLY A 191 -13.85 -8.26 -7.47
CA GLY A 191 -14.79 -9.19 -6.85
C GLY A 191 -16.26 -8.73 -6.82
N ALA A 192 -17.02 -9.29 -5.87
CA ALA A 192 -18.47 -9.10 -5.72
C ALA A 192 -18.88 -7.63 -5.55
N THR A 193 -18.07 -6.81 -4.84
CA THR A 193 -18.33 -5.38 -4.64
C THR A 193 -18.32 -4.61 -5.96
N LEU A 194 -17.35 -4.86 -6.85
CA LEU A 194 -17.33 -4.24 -8.16
C LEU A 194 -18.48 -4.76 -9.03
N LEU A 195 -18.80 -6.06 -8.97
CA LEU A 195 -19.93 -6.62 -9.71
C LEU A 195 -21.25 -5.98 -9.29
N SER A 196 -21.50 -5.83 -7.97
CA SER A 196 -22.71 -5.18 -7.46
C SER A 196 -22.79 -3.69 -7.93
N TYR A 197 -21.65 -2.99 -7.95
CA TYR A 197 -21.59 -1.62 -8.51
C TYR A 197 -21.95 -1.59 -10.00
N ARG A 198 -21.48 -2.60 -10.78
CA ARG A 198 -21.78 -2.72 -12.21
C ARG A 198 -23.23 -3.08 -12.50
N VAL A 199 -23.93 -3.73 -11.57
CA VAL A 199 -25.41 -3.87 -11.66
C VAL A 199 -26.07 -2.48 -11.69
N GLY A 200 -25.63 -1.54 -10.84
CA GLY A 200 -26.09 -0.15 -10.87
C GLY A 200 -25.76 0.55 -12.19
N THR A 201 -24.53 0.35 -12.71
CA THR A 201 -24.12 0.89 -14.02
C THR A 201 -24.97 0.32 -15.15
N ALA A 202 -25.28 -0.98 -15.13
CA ALA A 202 -26.19 -1.63 -16.09
C ALA A 202 -27.61 -1.06 -16.01
N GLY A 203 -28.09 -0.75 -14.80
CA GLY A 203 -29.34 -0.03 -14.59
C GLY A 203 -29.34 1.34 -15.31
N TRP A 204 -28.30 2.12 -15.16
CA TRP A 204 -28.16 3.40 -15.89
C TRP A 204 -28.06 3.22 -17.40
N ILE A 205 -27.34 2.22 -17.89
CA ILE A 205 -27.29 1.89 -19.33
C ILE A 205 -28.68 1.55 -19.86
N LEU A 206 -29.41 0.68 -19.13
CA LEU A 206 -30.79 0.32 -19.47
C LEU A 206 -31.70 1.56 -19.47
N ALA A 207 -31.58 2.44 -18.50
CA ALA A 207 -32.34 3.67 -18.41
C ALA A 207 -32.14 4.58 -19.63
N VAL A 208 -30.86 4.77 -20.02
CA VAL A 208 -30.55 5.66 -21.17
C VAL A 208 -30.96 5.04 -22.50
N ILE A 209 -30.77 3.72 -22.67
CA ILE A 209 -31.30 3.00 -23.86
C ILE A 209 -32.82 3.14 -23.93
N SER A 210 -33.50 2.94 -22.81
CA SER A 210 -34.96 3.05 -22.72
C SER A 210 -35.47 4.47 -23.01
N LEU A 211 -34.76 5.50 -22.53
CA LEU A 211 -35.03 6.90 -22.84
C LEU A 211 -34.94 7.17 -24.34
N LEU A 212 -33.85 6.70 -24.97
CA LEU A 212 -33.66 6.85 -26.40
C LEU A 212 -34.74 6.13 -27.21
N HIS A 213 -35.13 4.92 -26.79
CA HIS A 213 -36.22 4.19 -27.41
C HIS A 213 -37.60 4.85 -27.19
N ALA A 214 -37.82 5.39 -25.98
CA ALA A 214 -39.09 6.02 -25.64
C ALA A 214 -39.31 7.36 -26.39
N ALA A 215 -38.27 8.20 -26.43
CA ALA A 215 -38.41 9.59 -26.85
C ALA A 215 -37.85 9.89 -28.25
N TRP A 216 -37.02 9.03 -28.84
CA TRP A 216 -36.38 9.29 -30.14
C TRP A 216 -37.36 9.22 -31.33
N GLN A 217 -37.36 10.26 -32.15
CA GLN A 217 -38.16 10.33 -33.36
C GLN A 217 -37.32 10.76 -34.59
N GLY A 218 -36.50 9.82 -35.03
CA GLY A 218 -35.72 9.95 -36.27
C GLY A 218 -34.45 10.79 -36.18
N ALA A 219 -34.49 11.99 -35.62
CA ALA A 219 -33.35 12.90 -35.51
C ALA A 219 -33.28 13.69 -34.19
N ALA A 220 -34.35 13.67 -33.39
CA ALA A 220 -34.45 14.39 -32.12
C ALA A 220 -35.33 13.65 -31.12
N LEU A 221 -35.37 14.12 -29.86
CA LEU A 221 -36.33 13.65 -28.87
C LEU A 221 -37.69 14.31 -29.11
N SER A 222 -38.79 13.54 -28.94
CA SER A 222 -40.18 13.98 -29.12
C SER A 222 -41.02 13.59 -27.91
N ARG A 223 -41.89 14.54 -27.48
CA ARG A 223 -42.89 14.28 -26.42
C ARG A 223 -43.98 13.33 -26.86
N ASP A 224 -44.35 13.33 -28.12
CA ASP A 224 -45.39 12.45 -28.65
C ASP A 224 -44.89 11.00 -28.74
N ALA A 225 -43.66 10.80 -29.22
CA ALA A 225 -42.99 9.49 -29.15
C ALA A 225 -42.90 8.97 -27.71
N TRP A 226 -42.59 9.83 -26.76
CA TRP A 226 -42.55 9.51 -25.33
C TRP A 226 -43.92 9.06 -24.81
N ARG A 227 -44.99 9.77 -25.17
CA ARG A 227 -46.34 9.44 -24.70
C ARG A 227 -46.85 8.10 -25.24
N SER A 228 -46.55 7.78 -26.47
CA SER A 228 -47.06 6.58 -27.16
C SER A 228 -46.34 5.28 -26.82
N ARG A 229 -45.14 5.33 -26.17
CA ARG A 229 -44.28 4.16 -25.97
C ARG A 229 -44.16 3.73 -24.49
N SER A 230 -45.29 3.34 -23.90
CA SER A 230 -45.41 3.02 -22.47
C SER A 230 -44.43 1.93 -21.96
N ARG A 231 -44.22 0.88 -22.75
CA ARG A 231 -43.26 -0.20 -22.43
C ARG A 231 -41.83 0.31 -22.15
N TRP A 232 -41.35 1.27 -22.94
CA TRP A 232 -40.00 1.84 -22.76
C TRP A 232 -39.93 2.75 -21.55
N ARG A 233 -41.05 3.37 -21.17
CA ARG A 233 -41.11 4.12 -19.90
C ARG A 233 -41.04 3.19 -18.67
N ALA A 234 -41.66 2.02 -18.75
CA ALA A 234 -41.59 1.02 -17.70
C ALA A 234 -40.14 0.48 -17.55
N THR A 235 -39.45 0.16 -18.66
CA THR A 235 -38.05 -0.26 -18.64
C THR A 235 -37.09 0.84 -18.20
N LEU A 236 -37.39 2.11 -18.54
CA LEU A 236 -36.67 3.28 -18.01
C LEU A 236 -36.82 3.35 -16.47
N ALA A 237 -38.04 3.23 -15.97
CA ALA A 237 -38.30 3.24 -14.54
C ALA A 237 -37.53 2.11 -13.84
N LEU A 238 -37.53 0.90 -14.40
CA LEU A 238 -36.74 -0.23 -13.89
C LEU A 238 -35.23 0.07 -13.86
N GLY A 239 -34.70 0.63 -14.95
CA GLY A 239 -33.28 1.00 -15.01
C GLY A 239 -32.90 2.07 -13.99
N VAL A 240 -33.72 3.11 -13.85
CA VAL A 240 -33.52 4.18 -12.87
C VAL A 240 -33.62 3.64 -11.43
N THR A 241 -34.64 2.84 -11.13
CA THR A 241 -34.80 2.26 -9.78
C THR A 241 -33.64 1.32 -9.42
N THR A 242 -33.14 0.53 -10.38
CA THR A 242 -31.95 -0.30 -10.18
C THR A 242 -30.73 0.58 -9.89
N GLY A 243 -30.46 1.60 -10.70
CA GLY A 243 -29.32 2.50 -10.52
C GLY A 243 -29.37 3.24 -9.19
N LEU A 244 -30.53 3.83 -8.85
CA LEU A 244 -30.75 4.53 -7.57
C LEU A 244 -30.70 3.57 -6.38
N GLY A 245 -31.26 2.36 -6.50
CA GLY A 245 -31.26 1.33 -5.46
C GLY A 245 -29.84 0.91 -5.10
N VAL A 246 -29.01 0.61 -6.09
CA VAL A 246 -27.58 0.27 -5.85
C VAL A 246 -26.83 1.48 -5.28
N PHE A 247 -27.12 2.69 -5.75
CA PHE A 247 -26.50 3.90 -5.20
C PHE A 247 -26.91 4.11 -3.73
N ALA A 248 -28.18 3.97 -3.39
CA ALA A 248 -28.66 4.10 -2.00
C ALA A 248 -28.08 3.01 -1.08
N ALA A 249 -28.01 1.76 -1.55
CA ALA A 249 -27.41 0.64 -0.83
C ALA A 249 -25.85 0.68 -0.80
N GLY A 250 -25.24 1.68 -1.41
CA GLY A 250 -23.77 1.78 -1.56
C GLY A 250 -22.96 1.57 -0.30
N PRO A 251 -23.33 2.14 0.89
CA PRO A 251 -22.61 1.86 2.14
C PRO A 251 -22.67 0.38 2.54
N ALA A 252 -23.85 -0.24 2.46
CA ALA A 252 -24.04 -1.66 2.78
C ALA A 252 -23.36 -2.61 1.78
N LEU A 253 -23.21 -2.18 0.53
CA LEU A 253 -22.53 -2.92 -0.52
C LEU A 253 -21.00 -2.66 -0.56
N GLY A 254 -20.47 -1.83 0.33
CA GLY A 254 -19.04 -1.50 0.38
C GLY A 254 -18.56 -0.53 -0.71
N HIS A 255 -19.46 0.18 -1.41
CA HIS A 255 -19.07 1.13 -2.46
C HIS A 255 -18.55 2.47 -1.91
N ARG A 256 -18.84 2.78 -0.66
CA ARG A 256 -18.44 4.01 0.04
C ARG A 256 -18.69 3.88 1.54
N HIS A 257 -17.87 4.56 2.34
CA HIS A 257 -18.08 4.68 3.77
C HIS A 257 -17.84 6.14 4.20
N SER A 258 -18.64 6.61 5.15
CA SER A 258 -18.43 7.88 5.84
C SER A 258 -17.65 7.66 7.13
N ALA A 259 -17.18 8.73 7.77
CA ALA A 259 -16.54 8.64 9.09
C ALA A 259 -17.49 8.03 10.14
N ARG A 260 -18.79 8.32 10.04
CA ARG A 260 -19.80 7.75 10.91
C ARG A 260 -19.97 6.23 10.70
N ASP A 261 -19.88 5.77 9.46
CA ASP A 261 -19.96 4.33 9.18
C ASP A 261 -18.76 3.61 9.82
N LEU A 262 -17.56 4.20 9.76
CA LEU A 262 -16.38 3.68 10.44
C LEU A 262 -16.56 3.67 11.97
N GLU A 263 -17.05 4.77 12.55
CA GLU A 263 -17.30 4.86 13.99
C GLU A 263 -18.28 3.80 14.47
N VAL A 264 -19.34 3.56 13.70
CA VAL A 264 -20.33 2.52 13.99
C VAL A 264 -19.73 1.12 13.85
N ALA A 265 -18.96 0.88 12.80
CA ALA A 265 -18.31 -0.41 12.56
C ALA A 265 -17.27 -0.75 13.63
N LEU A 266 -16.44 0.19 14.03
CA LEU A 266 -15.42 0.01 15.08
C LEU A 266 -16.06 -0.09 16.48
N GLY A 267 -17.03 0.74 16.78
CA GLY A 267 -17.93 0.62 17.90
C GLY A 267 -17.37 0.97 19.29
N ALA A 268 -16.09 1.36 19.42
CA ALA A 268 -15.48 1.76 20.68
C ALA A 268 -14.55 2.97 20.52
N SER A 269 -14.23 3.65 21.62
CA SER A 269 -13.32 4.79 21.58
C SER A 269 -12.55 4.97 22.89
N ALA A 270 -11.30 5.45 22.76
CA ALA A 270 -10.45 5.89 23.85
C ALA A 270 -10.02 7.34 23.61
N TRP A 271 -9.81 8.10 24.66
CA TRP A 271 -9.58 9.53 24.62
C TRP A 271 -8.33 9.90 25.38
N SER A 272 -7.61 10.89 24.86
CA SER A 272 -6.55 11.60 25.57
C SER A 272 -6.71 13.11 25.32
N GLU A 273 -5.76 13.92 25.75
CA GLU A 273 -5.83 15.39 25.58
C GLU A 273 -5.88 15.81 24.11
N ARG A 274 -5.02 15.21 23.29
CA ARG A 274 -4.80 15.59 21.89
C ARG A 274 -5.43 14.59 20.90
N CYS A 275 -5.81 13.39 21.34
CA CYS A 275 -6.21 12.32 20.44
C CYS A 275 -7.52 11.64 20.84
N VAL A 276 -8.24 11.21 19.80
CA VAL A 276 -9.39 10.30 19.92
C VAL A 276 -9.08 9.06 19.14
N VAL A 277 -8.96 7.92 19.79
CA VAL A 277 -8.78 6.61 19.14
C VAL A 277 -10.15 5.96 18.99
N ARG A 278 -10.64 5.86 17.74
CA ARG A 278 -11.82 5.09 17.38
C ARG A 278 -11.34 3.68 17.05
N HIS A 279 -11.75 2.68 17.80
CA HIS A 279 -11.16 1.36 17.67
C HIS A 279 -12.20 0.25 17.62
N ASP A 280 -11.83 -0.88 17.01
CA ASP A 280 -12.64 -2.09 17.02
C ASP A 280 -12.84 -2.61 18.46
N ARG A 281 -14.02 -3.17 18.73
CA ARG A 281 -14.38 -3.69 20.06
C ARG A 281 -13.53 -4.88 20.49
N SER A 282 -12.92 -5.61 19.55
CA SER A 282 -12.03 -6.73 19.84
C SER A 282 -10.69 -6.28 20.43
N ILE A 283 -10.31 -5.01 20.21
CA ILE A 283 -9.07 -4.45 20.74
C ILE A 283 -9.26 -4.17 22.24
N PRO A 284 -8.40 -4.71 23.12
CA PRO A 284 -8.49 -4.47 24.54
C PRO A 284 -8.46 -2.96 24.86
N GLY A 285 -9.42 -2.50 25.67
CA GLY A 285 -9.56 -1.07 25.99
C GLY A 285 -8.31 -0.46 26.65
N ARG A 286 -7.48 -1.27 27.33
CA ARG A 286 -6.18 -0.86 27.85
C ARG A 286 -5.22 -0.48 26.73
N GLN A 287 -5.14 -1.29 25.66
CA GLN A 287 -4.26 -1.02 24.52
C GLN A 287 -4.70 0.22 23.74
N ALA A 288 -6.01 0.40 23.56
CA ALA A 288 -6.56 1.63 22.95
C ALA A 288 -6.22 2.88 23.76
N ARG A 289 -6.31 2.83 25.10
CA ARG A 289 -5.90 3.96 25.99
C ARG A 289 -4.40 4.22 25.92
N LEU A 290 -3.56 3.17 25.85
CA LEU A 290 -2.12 3.34 25.66
C LEU A 290 -1.81 4.01 24.31
N THR A 291 -2.48 3.61 23.25
CA THR A 291 -2.34 4.25 21.93
C THR A 291 -2.76 5.72 21.98
N ALA A 292 -3.83 6.06 22.69
CA ALA A 292 -4.25 7.46 22.87
C ALA A 292 -3.22 8.27 23.66
N ALA A 293 -2.68 7.74 24.73
CA ALA A 293 -1.65 8.40 25.53
C ALA A 293 -0.32 8.55 24.75
N ASP A 294 0.10 7.51 23.97
CA ASP A 294 1.28 7.62 23.13
C ASP A 294 1.08 8.64 22.00
N CYS A 295 -0.15 8.78 21.48
CA CYS A 295 -0.47 9.82 20.50
C CYS A 295 -0.17 11.23 21.05
N ASP A 296 -0.51 11.54 22.29
CA ASP A 296 -0.19 12.84 22.92
C ASP A 296 1.32 13.07 23.00
N VAL A 297 2.07 12.04 23.42
CA VAL A 297 3.54 12.10 23.45
C VAL A 297 4.11 12.35 22.06
N ARG A 298 3.63 11.61 21.06
CA ARG A 298 4.11 11.74 19.68
C ARG A 298 3.78 13.11 19.08
N VAL A 299 2.57 13.61 19.29
CA VAL A 299 2.19 14.96 18.85
C VAL A 299 3.12 16.01 19.44
N ALA A 300 3.43 15.93 20.76
CA ALA A 300 4.35 16.87 21.39
C ALA A 300 5.78 16.79 20.82
N GLN A 301 6.29 15.58 20.51
CA GLN A 301 7.59 15.40 19.86
C GLN A 301 7.60 16.02 18.45
N LEU A 302 6.55 15.80 17.67
CA LEU A 302 6.42 16.30 16.30
C LEU A 302 6.27 17.82 16.25
N GLU A 303 5.48 18.40 17.17
CA GLU A 303 5.37 19.85 17.33
C GLU A 303 6.73 20.50 17.66
N ALA A 304 7.51 19.86 18.54
CA ALA A 304 8.86 20.33 18.87
C ALA A 304 9.80 20.22 17.67
N PHE A 305 9.76 19.10 16.91
CA PHE A 305 10.60 18.92 15.74
C PHE A 305 10.30 19.94 14.64
N TYR A 306 9.04 20.12 14.26
CA TYR A 306 8.66 21.06 13.22
C TYR A 306 8.65 22.53 13.69
N GLY A 307 8.59 22.78 15.01
CA GLY A 307 8.43 24.11 15.58
C GLY A 307 7.08 24.74 15.23
N VAL A 308 6.00 23.95 15.18
CA VAL A 308 4.62 24.38 14.90
C VAL A 308 3.66 23.73 15.88
N ARG A 309 2.46 24.29 16.01
CA ARG A 309 1.35 23.60 16.69
C ARG A 309 0.50 22.87 15.66
N GLY A 310 0.33 21.57 15.85
CA GLY A 310 -0.54 20.70 15.07
C GLY A 310 -2.03 20.93 15.37
N PRO A 311 -2.92 20.14 14.75
CA PRO A 311 -4.35 20.18 15.01
C PRO A 311 -4.65 20.05 16.51
N ARG A 312 -5.68 20.77 16.99
CA ARG A 312 -6.08 20.72 18.41
C ARG A 312 -6.42 19.29 18.85
N ARG A 313 -7.03 18.50 17.96
CA ARG A 313 -7.39 17.10 18.19
C ARG A 313 -7.21 16.28 16.92
N ILE A 314 -6.65 15.10 17.04
CA ILE A 314 -6.44 14.14 15.95
C ILE A 314 -7.29 12.91 16.22
N THR A 315 -7.98 12.41 15.20
CA THR A 315 -8.73 11.15 15.26
C THR A 315 -7.88 10.01 14.67
N VAL A 316 -7.62 8.99 15.47
CA VAL A 316 -6.94 7.77 15.04
C VAL A 316 -7.99 6.67 14.89
N PHE A 317 -8.22 6.18 13.67
CA PHE A 317 -9.04 5.00 13.41
C PHE A 317 -8.17 3.77 13.50
N LEU A 318 -8.43 2.91 14.48
CA LEU A 318 -7.65 1.72 14.77
C LEU A 318 -8.50 0.47 14.47
N PHE A 319 -8.23 -0.15 13.33
CA PHE A 319 -8.91 -1.35 12.85
C PHE A 319 -8.35 -2.59 13.55
N ALA A 320 -9.17 -3.64 13.70
CA ALA A 320 -8.73 -4.90 14.31
C ALA A 320 -7.56 -5.54 13.56
N ASP A 321 -7.66 -5.54 12.23
CA ASP A 321 -6.67 -6.15 11.33
C ASP A 321 -6.66 -5.47 9.95
N ALA A 322 -5.79 -5.99 9.07
CA ALA A 322 -5.64 -5.51 7.70
C ALA A 322 -6.91 -5.73 6.86
N SER A 323 -7.65 -6.82 7.09
CA SER A 323 -8.84 -7.16 6.31
C SER A 323 -10.00 -6.22 6.62
N GLN A 324 -10.22 -5.89 7.89
CA GLN A 324 -11.20 -4.89 8.29
C GLN A 324 -10.87 -3.52 7.74
N LYS A 325 -9.58 -3.12 7.80
CA LYS A 325 -9.12 -1.84 7.23
C LYS A 325 -9.35 -1.79 5.73
N GLN A 326 -9.03 -2.86 5.00
CA GLN A 326 -9.28 -2.95 3.56
C GLN A 326 -10.77 -2.82 3.22
N ALA A 327 -11.63 -3.53 3.95
CA ALA A 327 -13.08 -3.48 3.72
C ALA A 327 -13.67 -2.09 3.94
N LEU A 328 -13.24 -1.37 4.99
CA LEU A 328 -13.83 -0.08 5.39
C LEU A 328 -13.19 1.13 4.72
N MET A 329 -11.90 1.09 4.39
CA MET A 329 -11.23 2.24 3.78
C MET A 329 -10.51 1.97 2.46
N GLY A 330 -10.24 0.70 2.11
CA GLY A 330 -9.69 0.31 0.81
C GLY A 330 -8.23 -0.08 0.78
N ALA A 331 -7.50 -0.05 1.91
CA ALA A 331 -6.11 -0.47 1.99
C ALA A 331 -5.89 -1.47 3.13
N ALA A 332 -5.27 -2.62 2.86
CA ALA A 332 -4.92 -3.61 3.87
C ALA A 332 -3.64 -3.20 4.62
N HIS A 333 -2.55 -2.98 3.90
CA HIS A 333 -1.22 -2.76 4.47
C HIS A 333 -0.71 -1.33 4.36
N THR A 334 -1.23 -0.52 3.43
CA THR A 334 -0.88 0.90 3.33
C THR A 334 -1.51 1.70 4.46
N TYR A 335 -0.68 2.36 5.26
CA TYR A 335 -1.12 3.30 6.29
C TYR A 335 -1.37 4.67 5.66
N ILE A 336 -2.27 5.46 6.24
CA ILE A 336 -2.70 6.72 5.63
C ILE A 336 -3.05 7.73 6.69
N ALA A 337 -2.59 8.96 6.49
CA ALA A 337 -3.07 10.14 7.17
C ALA A 337 -3.81 11.08 6.19
N LYS A 338 -4.83 11.76 6.69
CA LYS A 338 -5.52 12.85 5.99
C LYS A 338 -5.37 14.14 6.81
N PRO A 339 -4.28 14.91 6.61
CA PRO A 339 -3.98 16.10 7.40
C PRO A 339 -5.12 17.11 7.45
N TRP A 340 -5.80 17.36 6.32
CA TRP A 340 -6.94 18.28 6.22
C TRP A 340 -8.19 17.86 7.01
N ARG A 341 -8.21 16.61 7.48
CA ARG A 341 -9.26 16.06 8.33
C ARG A 341 -8.78 15.82 9.75
N ALA A 342 -7.47 15.99 10.00
CA ALA A 342 -6.80 15.56 11.22
C ALA A 342 -7.12 14.09 11.58
N GLU A 343 -7.05 13.21 10.58
CA GLU A 343 -7.40 11.78 10.70
C GLU A 343 -6.21 10.90 10.31
N VAL A 344 -6.02 9.80 11.06
CA VAL A 344 -4.99 8.78 10.85
C VAL A 344 -5.66 7.41 10.88
N TYR A 345 -5.23 6.48 9.98
CA TYR A 345 -5.88 5.20 9.78
C TYR A 345 -4.89 4.05 9.91
N LEU A 346 -5.00 3.28 10.99
CA LEU A 346 -4.05 2.25 11.40
C LEU A 346 -4.77 0.93 11.66
N GLN A 347 -4.13 -0.20 11.37
CA GLN A 347 -4.52 -1.49 11.93
C GLN A 347 -3.85 -1.71 13.28
N HIS A 348 -4.48 -2.50 14.13
CA HIS A 348 -3.94 -2.79 15.46
C HIS A 348 -2.55 -3.47 15.38
N ALA A 349 -1.66 -3.00 16.21
CA ALA A 349 -0.34 -3.58 16.43
C ALA A 349 0.03 -3.48 17.92
N ALA A 350 1.02 -4.27 18.34
CA ALA A 350 1.54 -4.22 19.70
C ALA A 350 2.05 -2.81 20.05
N PHE A 351 1.90 -2.44 21.32
CA PHE A 351 2.41 -1.18 21.84
C PHE A 351 3.95 -1.21 22.01
N PRO A 352 4.67 -0.14 21.63
CA PRO A 352 4.21 1.04 20.89
C PRO A 352 3.90 0.73 19.43
N HIS A 353 2.88 1.39 18.89
CA HIS A 353 2.49 1.14 17.50
C HIS A 353 3.59 1.62 16.52
N PRO A 354 4.10 0.77 15.63
CA PRO A 354 5.34 1.03 14.88
C PRO A 354 5.27 2.22 13.92
N VAL A 355 4.09 2.54 13.38
CA VAL A 355 3.94 3.63 12.41
C VAL A 355 3.11 4.82 12.91
N LEU A 356 2.68 4.82 14.17
CA LEU A 356 1.84 5.91 14.72
C LEU A 356 2.51 7.27 14.60
N LYS A 357 3.80 7.37 14.94
CA LYS A 357 4.56 8.63 14.89
C LYS A 357 4.68 9.14 13.46
N HIS A 358 4.89 8.27 12.48
CA HIS A 358 4.96 8.61 11.07
C HIS A 358 3.63 9.20 10.55
N GLU A 359 2.52 8.53 10.82
CA GLU A 359 1.21 9.00 10.37
C GLU A 359 0.77 10.29 11.08
N LEU A 360 1.09 10.42 12.37
CA LEU A 360 0.88 11.67 13.10
C LEU A 360 1.75 12.81 12.56
N ALA A 361 2.95 12.50 12.06
CA ALA A 361 3.83 13.50 11.46
C ALA A 361 3.16 14.17 10.24
N HIS A 362 2.44 13.43 9.40
CA HIS A 362 1.64 14.01 8.32
C HIS A 362 0.56 14.97 8.85
N ALA A 363 -0.16 14.56 9.91
CA ALA A 363 -1.22 15.39 10.50
C ALA A 363 -0.67 16.69 11.09
N VAL A 364 0.48 16.64 11.80
CA VAL A 364 1.12 17.83 12.39
C VAL A 364 1.79 18.69 11.31
N ALA A 365 2.46 18.07 10.32
CA ALA A 365 3.07 18.79 9.19
C ALA A 365 2.04 19.56 8.36
N GLY A 366 0.77 19.13 8.38
CA GLY A 366 -0.33 19.84 7.75
C GLY A 366 -0.44 21.31 8.17
N ALA A 367 -0.05 21.64 9.39
CA ALA A 367 -0.02 23.03 9.89
C ALA A 367 1.02 23.91 9.16
N MET A 368 1.99 23.33 8.49
CA MET A 368 2.98 24.09 7.70
C MET A 368 2.51 24.34 6.25
N ALA A 369 1.47 23.66 5.78
CA ALA A 369 1.07 23.69 4.37
C ALA A 369 -0.23 24.49 4.17
N PRO A 370 -0.22 25.55 3.32
CA PRO A 370 -1.37 26.47 3.17
C PRO A 370 -2.45 25.94 2.21
N GLY A 371 -2.28 24.77 1.58
CA GLY A 371 -3.20 24.23 0.58
C GLY A 371 -4.41 23.51 1.18
N PRO A 372 -5.45 23.22 0.38
CA PRO A 372 -6.68 22.57 0.86
C PRO A 372 -6.47 21.16 1.40
N PHE A 373 -5.45 20.44 0.91
CA PHE A 373 -5.06 19.12 1.39
C PHE A 373 -4.05 19.15 2.54
N GLN A 374 -3.62 20.36 2.97
CA GLN A 374 -2.63 20.53 4.05
C GLN A 374 -1.38 19.66 3.83
N VAL A 375 -0.92 19.58 2.59
CA VAL A 375 0.34 18.94 2.19
C VAL A 375 1.11 19.89 1.30
N THR A 376 2.44 19.75 1.30
CA THR A 376 3.29 20.56 0.45
C THR A 376 2.97 20.35 -1.04
N ALA A 377 2.81 21.45 -1.77
CA ALA A 377 2.52 21.44 -3.20
C ALA A 377 3.08 22.67 -3.90
N ARG A 378 3.73 22.47 -5.05
CA ARG A 378 4.16 23.57 -5.94
C ARG A 378 2.96 24.24 -6.57
N GLY A 379 2.89 25.57 -6.48
CA GLY A 379 1.75 26.32 -7.00
C GLY A 379 0.41 25.91 -6.39
N ARG A 380 0.41 25.31 -5.19
CA ARG A 380 -0.76 24.80 -4.46
C ARG A 380 -1.52 23.63 -5.14
N LEU A 381 -1.03 23.10 -6.24
CA LEU A 381 -1.70 22.09 -7.05
C LEU A 381 -0.89 20.80 -7.21
N LEU A 382 0.41 20.90 -7.43
CA LEU A 382 1.28 19.75 -7.70
C LEU A 382 1.96 19.29 -6.42
N PRO A 383 1.55 18.16 -5.82
CA PRO A 383 2.17 17.66 -4.60
C PRO A 383 3.66 17.38 -4.79
N VAL A 384 4.43 17.53 -3.72
CA VAL A 384 5.86 17.24 -3.67
C VAL A 384 6.08 16.02 -2.77
N PRO A 385 5.94 14.80 -3.29
CA PRO A 385 5.91 13.57 -2.48
C PRO A 385 7.15 13.39 -1.61
N GLY A 386 8.33 13.72 -2.13
CA GLY A 386 9.58 13.62 -1.36
C GLY A 386 9.65 14.53 -0.14
N LEU A 387 8.97 15.70 -0.16
CA LEU A 387 8.81 16.52 1.04
C LEU A 387 7.72 15.99 1.97
N ILE A 388 6.62 15.46 1.41
CA ILE A 388 5.50 14.93 2.19
C ILE A 388 5.99 13.74 3.04
N GLU A 389 6.51 12.71 2.36
CA GLU A 389 6.96 11.47 3.01
C GLU A 389 8.30 11.66 3.73
N GLY A 390 9.20 12.44 3.11
CA GLY A 390 10.50 12.72 3.69
C GLY A 390 10.42 13.50 5.00
N ALA A 391 9.47 14.44 5.15
CA ALA A 391 9.23 15.14 6.41
C ALA A 391 8.75 14.17 7.51
N ALA A 392 7.83 13.27 7.17
CA ALA A 392 7.32 12.29 8.11
C ALA A 392 8.41 11.32 8.59
N VAL A 393 9.20 10.75 7.67
CA VAL A 393 10.36 9.89 8.02
C VAL A 393 11.40 10.66 8.82
N ALA A 394 11.71 11.91 8.46
CA ALA A 394 12.68 12.75 9.18
C ALA A 394 12.26 13.03 10.64
N ALA A 395 10.97 13.23 10.88
CA ALA A 395 10.43 13.52 12.21
C ALA A 395 10.18 12.24 13.03
N ALA A 396 9.69 11.17 12.40
CA ALA A 396 9.52 9.88 13.06
C ALA A 396 10.87 9.27 13.41
N TRP A 397 11.83 9.35 12.50
CA TRP A 397 13.19 8.86 12.61
C TRP A 397 13.26 7.40 13.08
N GLU A 398 12.31 6.61 12.60
CA GLU A 398 12.26 5.19 12.88
C GLU A 398 13.27 4.48 11.99
N GLY A 399 14.31 3.93 12.60
CA GLY A 399 15.21 2.96 11.97
C GLY A 399 14.63 1.56 12.11
N ASP A 400 15.16 0.61 11.35
CA ASP A 400 14.81 -0.82 11.53
C ASP A 400 15.55 -1.46 12.72
N GLY A 401 15.80 -0.68 13.76
CA GLY A 401 16.50 -1.12 14.95
C GLY A 401 18.03 -1.11 14.83
N ASP A 402 18.62 -1.17 13.63
CA ASP A 402 20.06 -1.28 13.44
C ASP A 402 20.69 -0.15 12.62
N ALA A 403 20.04 0.35 11.59
CA ALA A 403 20.56 1.46 10.78
C ALA A 403 19.56 2.60 10.64
N THR A 404 20.05 3.83 10.73
CA THR A 404 19.27 5.05 10.54
C THR A 404 19.00 5.32 9.05
N PRO A 405 18.03 6.17 8.72
CA PRO A 405 17.83 6.60 7.34
C PRO A 405 19.08 7.25 6.70
N HIS A 406 19.96 7.89 7.49
CA HIS A 406 21.23 8.40 6.99
C HIS A 406 22.21 7.28 6.62
N GLU A 407 22.38 6.28 7.48
CA GLU A 407 23.23 5.12 7.22
C GLU A 407 22.74 4.32 6.02
N TRP A 408 21.42 4.10 5.91
CA TRP A 408 20.82 3.46 4.74
C TRP A 408 21.04 4.28 3.46
N SER A 409 20.88 5.62 3.51
CA SER A 409 21.11 6.49 2.35
C SER A 409 22.58 6.53 1.95
N ARG A 410 23.50 6.49 2.93
CA ARG A 410 24.94 6.33 2.66
C ARG A 410 25.21 4.98 1.99
N ALA A 411 24.67 3.90 2.49
CA ALA A 411 24.83 2.58 1.90
C ALA A 411 24.26 2.50 0.47
N MET A 412 23.12 3.15 0.21
CA MET A 412 22.58 3.31 -1.15
C MET A 412 23.52 4.09 -2.06
N LEU A 413 24.16 5.14 -1.54
CA LEU A 413 25.13 5.96 -2.30
C LEU A 413 26.34 5.11 -2.70
N ASP A 414 26.91 4.35 -1.76
CA ASP A 414 28.04 3.46 -2.01
C ASP A 414 27.67 2.28 -2.93
N ALA A 415 26.41 1.83 -2.88
CA ALA A 415 25.88 0.81 -3.76
C ALA A 415 25.52 1.32 -5.17
N GLY A 416 25.52 2.65 -5.40
CA GLY A 416 25.13 3.27 -6.68
C GLY A 416 23.64 3.23 -6.99
N ILE A 417 22.77 3.10 -5.97
CA ILE A 417 21.31 2.95 -6.11
C ILE A 417 20.52 4.12 -5.50
N THR A 418 21.19 5.21 -5.11
CA THR A 418 20.52 6.39 -4.55
C THR A 418 19.66 7.07 -5.61
N PRO A 419 18.36 7.31 -5.37
CA PRO A 419 17.51 8.04 -6.29
C PRO A 419 17.89 9.52 -6.31
N ARG A 420 17.75 10.17 -7.48
CA ARG A 420 17.97 11.60 -7.60
C ARG A 420 16.91 12.38 -6.80
N VAL A 421 17.33 13.40 -6.07
CA VAL A 421 16.43 14.23 -5.25
C VAL A 421 15.36 14.92 -6.10
N ALA A 422 15.67 15.27 -7.36
CA ALA A 422 14.68 15.80 -8.29
C ALA A 422 13.55 14.80 -8.60
N SER A 423 13.87 13.50 -8.73
CA SER A 423 12.89 12.44 -8.94
C SER A 423 12.02 12.24 -7.69
N LEU A 424 12.62 12.29 -6.50
CA LEU A 424 11.89 12.19 -5.23
C LEU A 424 10.88 13.33 -5.05
N ASN A 425 11.18 14.53 -5.53
CA ASN A 425 10.32 15.70 -5.39
C ASN A 425 9.40 15.95 -6.61
N SER A 426 9.08 14.91 -7.35
CA SER A 426 8.16 14.90 -8.48
C SER A 426 7.27 13.65 -8.45
N LEU A 427 6.31 13.53 -9.38
CA LEU A 427 5.50 12.32 -9.52
C LEU A 427 6.34 11.05 -9.81
N SER A 428 7.61 11.21 -10.22
CA SER A 428 8.56 10.10 -10.36
C SER A 428 8.94 9.45 -9.02
N PHE A 429 8.58 10.05 -7.89
CA PHE A 429 8.67 9.42 -6.56
C PHE A 429 8.02 8.04 -6.56
N PHE A 430 6.83 7.95 -7.13
CA PHE A 430 6.06 6.71 -7.24
C PHE A 430 6.68 5.69 -8.21
N ALA A 431 7.58 6.14 -9.09
CA ALA A 431 8.34 5.27 -9.97
C ALA A 431 9.60 4.67 -9.31
N SER A 432 9.95 5.10 -8.12
CA SER A 432 11.00 4.49 -7.29
C SER A 432 10.38 3.41 -6.39
N GLY A 433 11.15 2.42 -5.96
CA GLY A 433 10.71 1.49 -4.92
C GLY A 433 10.34 2.28 -3.64
N SER A 434 9.19 1.98 -3.03
CA SER A 434 8.68 2.75 -1.89
C SER A 434 9.73 2.86 -0.77
N SER A 435 10.29 1.73 -0.33
CA SER A 435 11.34 1.69 0.70
C SER A 435 12.55 2.59 0.36
N THR A 436 13.01 2.58 -0.89
CA THR A 436 14.13 3.40 -1.37
C THR A 436 13.78 4.89 -1.34
N ALA A 437 12.60 5.24 -1.87
CA ALA A 437 12.15 6.63 -1.96
C ALA A 437 11.92 7.25 -0.57
N TYR A 438 11.24 6.53 0.32
CA TYR A 438 10.96 6.98 1.69
C TYR A 438 12.25 7.18 2.49
N THR A 439 13.16 6.21 2.46
CA THR A 439 14.43 6.29 3.20
C THR A 439 15.29 7.45 2.71
N ALA A 440 15.48 7.59 1.39
CA ALA A 440 16.29 8.67 0.82
C ALA A 440 15.66 10.06 1.05
N ALA A 441 14.34 10.19 0.87
CA ALA A 441 13.62 11.43 1.13
C ALA A 441 13.68 11.81 2.61
N GLY A 442 13.52 10.85 3.52
CA GLY A 442 13.64 11.05 4.97
C GLY A 442 15.02 11.53 5.38
N SER A 443 16.07 10.87 4.87
CA SER A 443 17.45 11.28 5.10
C SER A 443 17.73 12.68 4.57
N PHE A 444 17.27 13.00 3.36
CA PHE A 444 17.44 14.35 2.78
C PHE A 444 16.70 15.43 3.57
N CYS A 445 15.45 15.18 3.96
CA CYS A 445 14.66 16.11 4.75
C CYS A 445 15.23 16.30 6.17
N ARG A 446 15.74 15.24 6.80
CA ARG A 446 16.41 15.33 8.10
C ARG A 446 17.69 16.15 8.02
N TRP A 447 18.52 15.92 6.99
CA TRP A 447 19.70 16.73 6.74
C TRP A 447 19.37 18.21 6.50
N LEU A 448 18.32 18.52 5.72
CA LEU A 448 17.87 19.90 5.53
C LEU A 448 17.44 20.55 6.85
N HIS A 449 16.70 19.82 7.69
CA HIS A 449 16.26 20.29 8.99
C HIS A 449 17.45 20.57 9.92
N ASP A 450 18.38 19.63 10.03
CA ASP A 450 19.50 19.70 10.98
C ASP A 450 20.57 20.70 10.53
N ALA A 451 20.85 20.79 9.23
CA ALA A 451 21.86 21.71 8.68
C ALA A 451 21.36 23.16 8.53
N HIS A 452 20.06 23.37 8.31
CA HIS A 452 19.52 24.69 7.98
C HIS A 452 18.44 25.20 8.97
N GLY A 453 18.05 24.36 9.92
CA GLY A 453 17.10 24.68 10.99
C GLY A 453 15.61 24.53 10.59
N ALA A 454 14.78 24.34 11.61
CA ALA A 454 13.34 24.10 11.46
C ALA A 454 12.60 25.23 10.71
N ALA A 455 13.04 26.51 10.87
CA ALA A 455 12.38 27.64 10.21
C ALA A 455 12.48 27.58 8.68
N ARG A 456 13.67 27.28 8.12
CA ARG A 456 13.85 27.10 6.68
C ARG A 456 13.17 25.82 6.19
N PHE A 457 13.18 24.77 7.01
CA PHE A 457 12.47 23.53 6.67
C PHE A 457 10.96 23.76 6.55
N ARG A 458 10.35 24.52 7.47
CA ARG A 458 8.94 24.93 7.35
C ARG A 458 8.67 25.73 6.08
N ALA A 459 9.54 26.67 5.75
CA ALA A 459 9.37 27.52 4.56
C ALA A 459 9.40 26.70 3.26
N VAL A 460 10.31 25.73 3.13
CA VAL A 460 10.34 24.84 1.96
C VAL A 460 9.15 23.87 1.94
N TYR A 461 8.70 23.38 3.09
CA TYR A 461 7.51 22.54 3.16
C TYR A 461 6.25 23.33 2.74
N ALA A 462 6.13 24.59 3.13
CA ALA A 462 5.00 25.45 2.77
C ALA A 462 4.94 25.78 1.27
N SER A 463 6.09 26.00 0.63
CA SER A 463 6.19 26.49 -0.76
C SER A 463 6.49 25.41 -1.79
N GLY A 464 7.17 24.35 -1.42
CA GLY A 464 7.77 23.38 -2.33
C GLY A 464 8.94 23.94 -3.17
N ASP A 465 9.41 25.16 -2.87
CA ASP A 465 10.45 25.86 -3.63
C ASP A 465 11.78 25.90 -2.86
N PHE A 466 12.66 24.98 -3.20
CA PHE A 466 13.98 24.86 -2.59
C PHE A 466 14.87 26.06 -2.93
N SER A 467 14.78 26.57 -4.16
CA SER A 467 15.65 27.65 -4.62
C SER A 467 15.35 28.96 -3.91
N ALA A 468 14.07 29.28 -3.75
CA ALA A 468 13.63 30.48 -3.02
C ALA A 468 14.02 30.43 -1.54
N VAL A 469 13.97 29.27 -0.89
CA VAL A 469 14.20 29.13 0.55
C VAL A 469 15.70 29.02 0.89
N TYR A 470 16.46 28.24 0.12
CA TYR A 470 17.86 27.96 0.43
C TYR A 470 18.85 28.80 -0.38
N GLY A 471 18.40 29.55 -1.40
CA GLY A 471 19.26 30.31 -2.30
C GLY A 471 20.13 29.43 -3.21
N GLN A 472 19.81 28.13 -3.31
CA GLN A 472 20.56 27.13 -4.05
C GLN A 472 19.65 26.27 -4.89
N SER A 473 20.14 25.76 -6.02
CA SER A 473 19.39 24.80 -6.81
C SER A 473 19.24 23.46 -6.08
N LEU A 474 18.17 22.72 -6.38
CA LEU A 474 17.95 21.39 -5.81
C LEU A 474 19.13 20.44 -6.05
N GLY A 475 19.79 20.53 -7.23
CA GLY A 475 21.00 19.76 -7.52
C GLY A 475 22.21 20.17 -6.68
N ALA A 476 22.32 21.45 -6.27
CA ALA A 476 23.37 21.88 -5.35
C ALA A 476 23.14 21.31 -3.95
N LEU A 477 21.89 21.35 -3.47
CA LEU A 477 21.50 20.72 -2.19
C LEU A 477 21.72 19.21 -2.21
N GLU A 478 21.43 18.52 -3.32
CA GLU A 478 21.71 17.09 -3.48
C GLU A 478 23.21 16.78 -3.35
N ARG A 479 24.07 17.56 -4.00
CA ARG A 479 25.54 17.39 -3.86
C ARG A 479 26.02 17.64 -2.43
N ALA A 480 25.48 18.63 -1.75
CA ALA A 480 25.81 18.93 -0.35
C ALA A 480 25.33 17.79 0.59
N TRP A 481 24.13 17.26 0.37
CA TRP A 481 23.64 16.07 1.09
C TRP A 481 24.53 14.84 0.83
N HIS A 482 24.93 14.58 -0.41
CA HIS A 482 25.84 13.47 -0.72
C HIS A 482 27.22 13.67 -0.06
N ALA A 483 27.72 14.91 0.04
CA ALA A 483 28.94 15.20 0.78
C ALA A 483 28.79 14.89 2.27
N TYR A 484 27.66 15.29 2.87
CA TYR A 484 27.32 14.92 4.24
C TYR A 484 27.22 13.39 4.42
N LEU A 485 26.53 12.68 3.53
CA LEU A 485 26.41 11.23 3.63
C LEU A 485 27.78 10.53 3.64
N ARG A 486 28.77 11.05 2.90
CA ARG A 486 30.13 10.48 2.91
C ARG A 486 30.82 10.60 4.26
N THR A 487 30.37 11.46 5.16
CA THR A 487 30.87 11.54 6.54
C THR A 487 30.19 10.55 7.49
N VAL A 488 29.06 9.95 7.10
CA VAL A 488 28.34 8.95 7.90
C VAL A 488 29.09 7.62 7.81
N PRO A 489 29.53 7.05 8.94
CA PRO A 489 30.24 5.76 8.94
C PRO A 489 29.29 4.61 8.61
N VAL A 490 29.66 3.78 7.64
CA VAL A 490 28.92 2.58 7.25
C VAL A 490 29.90 1.49 6.82
N ASP A 491 29.69 0.26 7.28
CA ASP A 491 30.53 -0.87 6.88
C ASP A 491 30.01 -1.55 5.57
N ALA A 492 30.85 -2.43 5.01
CA ALA A 492 30.53 -3.16 3.78
C ALA A 492 29.31 -4.09 3.92
N ALA A 493 29.01 -4.57 5.13
CA ALA A 493 27.88 -5.45 5.39
C ALA A 493 26.56 -4.66 5.30
N VAL A 494 26.52 -3.42 5.79
CA VAL A 494 25.35 -2.53 5.62
C VAL A 494 25.11 -2.21 4.13
N VAL A 495 26.19 -2.00 3.35
CA VAL A 495 26.07 -1.81 1.89
C VAL A 495 25.51 -3.06 1.20
N ALA A 496 25.96 -4.26 1.58
CA ALA A 496 25.42 -5.51 1.05
C ALA A 496 23.93 -5.69 1.42
N ARG A 497 23.55 -5.35 2.65
CA ARG A 497 22.15 -5.37 3.12
C ARG A 497 21.29 -4.34 2.37
N ALA A 498 21.83 -3.15 2.09
CA ALA A 498 21.13 -2.12 1.32
C ALA A 498 20.80 -2.61 -0.10
N ARG A 499 21.73 -3.28 -0.78
CA ARG A 499 21.46 -3.89 -2.09
C ARG A 499 20.31 -4.89 -2.03
N ALA A 500 20.29 -5.77 -1.02
CA ALA A 500 19.23 -6.75 -0.87
C ALA A 500 17.87 -6.11 -0.50
N ARG A 501 17.89 -5.07 0.38
CA ARG A 501 16.69 -4.37 0.85
C ARG A 501 16.04 -3.54 -0.24
N PHE A 502 16.84 -2.81 -1.04
CA PHE A 502 16.38 -1.85 -2.04
C PHE A 502 16.41 -2.39 -3.47
N PHE A 503 16.55 -3.70 -3.61
CA PHE A 503 16.64 -4.39 -4.90
C PHE A 503 15.32 -4.38 -5.68
N ARG A 504 14.19 -4.38 -4.98
CA ARG A 504 12.87 -4.50 -5.60
C ARG A 504 12.53 -3.24 -6.41
N ALA A 505 12.21 -3.43 -7.69
CA ALA A 505 11.73 -2.35 -8.56
C ALA A 505 10.36 -1.82 -8.08
N SER A 506 10.05 -0.57 -8.43
CA SER A 506 8.73 0.01 -8.17
C SER A 506 7.62 -0.74 -8.92
N ILE A 507 6.37 -0.52 -8.50
CA ILE A 507 5.18 -1.08 -9.18
C ILE A 507 5.14 -0.72 -10.67
N PHE A 508 5.61 0.47 -11.05
CA PHE A 508 5.66 0.92 -12.45
C PHE A 508 6.79 0.28 -13.25
N GLY A 509 7.81 -0.25 -12.59
CA GLY A 509 8.93 -0.99 -13.19
C GLY A 509 8.71 -2.50 -13.22
N ARG A 510 7.64 -2.99 -12.59
CA ARG A 510 7.29 -4.41 -12.53
C ARG A 510 6.14 -4.73 -13.48
N ARG A 511 6.23 -5.88 -14.08
CA ARG A 511 5.16 -6.39 -14.92
C ARG A 511 4.14 -7.12 -14.06
N CYS A 512 2.87 -6.88 -14.31
CA CYS A 512 1.75 -7.55 -13.64
C CYS A 512 1.80 -7.53 -12.09
N PRO A 513 2.11 -6.43 -11.42
CA PRO A 513 2.36 -6.45 -9.99
C PRO A 513 1.16 -7.00 -9.19
N PHE A 514 -0.07 -6.68 -9.58
CA PHE A 514 -1.29 -7.14 -8.92
C PHE A 514 -1.55 -8.64 -9.12
N ASP A 515 -1.28 -9.15 -10.34
CA ASP A 515 -1.45 -10.57 -10.64
C ASP A 515 -0.38 -11.42 -9.96
N LEU A 516 0.85 -10.89 -9.84
CA LEU A 516 1.95 -11.55 -9.15
C LEU A 516 1.70 -11.63 -7.65
N GLU A 517 1.12 -10.59 -7.04
CA GLU A 517 0.73 -10.60 -5.63
C GLU A 517 -0.35 -11.68 -5.36
N ALA A 518 -1.36 -11.77 -6.24
CA ALA A 518 -2.38 -12.81 -6.16
C ALA A 518 -1.80 -14.23 -6.33
N LEU A 519 -0.81 -14.39 -7.22
CA LEU A 519 -0.10 -15.66 -7.42
C LEU A 519 0.74 -16.03 -6.19
N GLU A 520 1.45 -15.06 -5.62
CA GLU A 520 2.25 -15.26 -4.41
C GLU A 520 1.37 -15.68 -3.24
N ARG A 521 0.25 -14.99 -3.02
CA ARG A 521 -0.71 -15.32 -1.96
C ARG A 521 -1.22 -16.76 -2.09
N ARG A 522 -1.65 -17.18 -3.29
CA ARG A 522 -2.09 -18.58 -3.52
C ARG A 522 -0.99 -19.59 -3.23
N ALA A 523 0.24 -19.33 -3.70
CA ALA A 523 1.36 -20.22 -3.44
C ALA A 523 1.71 -20.32 -1.95
N LEU A 524 1.53 -19.23 -1.19
CA LEU A 524 1.68 -19.24 0.28
C LEU A 524 0.52 -19.98 0.96
N GLU A 525 -0.72 -19.85 0.49
CA GLU A 525 -1.87 -20.63 0.95
C GLU A 525 -1.64 -22.13 0.72
N ASP A 526 -1.17 -22.51 -0.47
CA ASP A 526 -0.80 -23.90 -0.80
C ASP A 526 0.31 -24.43 0.14
N LEU A 527 1.34 -23.61 0.40
CA LEU A 527 2.42 -23.96 1.32
C LEU A 527 1.91 -24.17 2.75
N SER A 528 1.03 -23.29 3.22
CA SER A 528 0.42 -23.39 4.55
C SER A 528 -0.48 -24.61 4.67
N ALA A 529 -1.21 -24.94 3.61
CA ALA A 529 -2.04 -26.14 3.50
C ALA A 529 -1.22 -27.44 3.28
N SER A 530 0.13 -27.36 3.24
CA SER A 530 1.03 -28.48 2.94
C SER A 530 0.85 -29.06 1.53
N ALA A 531 0.24 -28.34 0.61
CA ALA A 531 0.15 -28.67 -0.81
C ALA A 531 1.46 -28.30 -1.53
N LEU A 532 2.54 -29.06 -1.23
CA LEU A 532 3.91 -28.67 -1.58
C LEU A 532 4.19 -28.62 -3.09
N VAL A 533 3.53 -29.46 -3.89
CA VAL A 533 3.73 -29.48 -5.36
C VAL A 533 3.08 -28.24 -6.01
N PRO A 534 1.82 -27.89 -5.75
CA PRO A 534 1.24 -26.63 -6.21
C PRO A 534 2.02 -25.40 -5.71
N ALA A 535 2.44 -25.38 -4.44
CA ALA A 535 3.24 -24.27 -3.88
C ALA A 535 4.56 -24.06 -4.66
N GLU A 536 5.31 -25.15 -4.93
CA GLU A 536 6.55 -25.08 -5.71
C GLU A 536 6.29 -24.55 -7.13
N GLN A 537 5.27 -25.07 -7.81
CA GLN A 537 4.89 -24.60 -9.15
C GLN A 537 4.54 -23.11 -9.14
N GLY A 538 3.80 -22.66 -8.13
CA GLY A 538 3.43 -21.25 -7.93
C GLY A 538 4.64 -20.37 -7.75
N PHE A 539 5.57 -20.70 -6.83
CA PHE A 539 6.77 -19.89 -6.59
C PHE A 539 7.74 -19.91 -7.78
N ARG A 540 7.88 -21.02 -8.49
CA ARG A 540 8.68 -21.07 -9.72
C ARG A 540 8.05 -20.24 -10.83
N ALA A 541 6.73 -20.24 -10.97
CA ALA A 541 6.02 -19.38 -11.90
C ALA A 541 6.20 -17.90 -11.58
N LEU A 542 6.13 -17.54 -10.29
CA LEU A 542 6.39 -16.19 -9.80
C LEU A 542 7.82 -15.74 -10.14
N LEU A 543 8.83 -16.56 -9.84
CA LEU A 543 10.24 -16.24 -10.08
C LEU A 543 10.60 -16.13 -11.57
N ARG A 544 9.87 -16.81 -12.46
CA ARG A 544 10.03 -16.59 -13.91
C ARG A 544 9.58 -15.21 -14.35
N GLN A 545 8.61 -14.62 -13.66
CA GLN A 545 8.04 -13.31 -14.01
C GLN A 545 8.67 -12.17 -13.20
N ASP A 546 8.98 -12.41 -11.93
CA ASP A 546 9.70 -11.48 -11.04
C ASP A 546 10.91 -12.19 -10.41
N PRO A 547 12.05 -12.26 -11.11
CA PRO A 547 13.28 -12.83 -10.58
C PRO A 547 13.80 -12.10 -9.33
N SER A 548 13.31 -10.88 -9.04
CA SER A 548 13.73 -10.09 -7.90
C SER A 548 12.99 -10.44 -6.59
N SER A 549 11.93 -11.27 -6.64
CA SER A 549 11.16 -11.61 -5.44
C SER A 549 11.96 -12.46 -4.46
N LEU A 550 12.54 -11.82 -3.46
CA LEU A 550 13.25 -12.52 -2.38
C LEU A 550 12.28 -13.35 -1.52
N ARG A 551 11.07 -12.88 -1.33
CA ARG A 551 10.02 -13.60 -0.59
C ARG A 551 9.68 -14.93 -1.25
N ALA A 552 9.51 -14.95 -2.57
CA ALA A 552 9.27 -16.18 -3.32
C ALA A 552 10.48 -17.14 -3.26
N ARG A 553 11.72 -16.63 -3.29
CA ARG A 553 12.92 -17.46 -3.13
C ARG A 553 12.99 -18.11 -1.76
N VAL A 554 12.71 -17.35 -0.70
CA VAL A 554 12.64 -17.87 0.67
C VAL A 554 11.57 -18.94 0.78
N ALA A 555 10.35 -18.68 0.31
CA ALA A 555 9.25 -19.64 0.38
C ALA A 555 9.52 -20.90 -0.47
N LEU A 556 10.15 -20.75 -1.64
CA LEU A 556 10.56 -21.88 -2.48
C LEU A 556 11.62 -22.75 -1.77
N ALA A 557 12.62 -22.15 -1.11
CA ALA A 557 13.62 -22.90 -0.36
C ALA A 557 12.98 -23.72 0.76
N VAL A 558 12.03 -23.16 1.50
CA VAL A 558 11.25 -23.86 2.52
C VAL A 558 10.44 -25.00 1.88
N THR A 559 9.78 -24.75 0.76
CA THR A 559 8.97 -25.75 0.04
C THR A 559 9.83 -26.95 -0.44
N LEU A 560 11.00 -26.67 -1.01
CA LEU A 560 11.95 -27.71 -1.46
C LEU A 560 12.48 -28.53 -0.29
N ALA A 561 12.87 -27.88 0.80
CA ALA A 561 13.32 -28.55 2.03
C ALA A 561 12.23 -29.48 2.61
N ARG A 562 10.97 -29.03 2.67
CA ARG A 562 9.82 -29.83 3.12
C ARG A 562 9.53 -31.03 2.20
N ARG A 563 9.88 -30.95 0.92
CA ARG A 563 9.77 -32.05 -0.05
C ARG A 563 10.96 -33.02 0.01
N GLY A 564 12.01 -32.71 0.80
CA GLY A 564 13.24 -33.47 0.84
C GLY A 564 14.22 -33.15 -0.30
N ASP A 565 13.95 -32.15 -1.15
CA ASP A 565 14.88 -31.70 -2.18
C ASP A 565 15.90 -30.71 -1.61
N HIS A 566 16.77 -31.23 -0.76
CA HIS A 566 17.83 -30.44 -0.12
C HIS A 566 18.88 -29.91 -1.13
N PRO A 567 19.28 -30.67 -2.17
CA PRO A 567 20.18 -30.14 -3.20
C PRO A 567 19.56 -28.97 -3.98
N GLY A 568 18.27 -29.08 -4.38
CA GLY A 568 17.55 -28.00 -5.05
C GLY A 568 17.45 -26.74 -4.21
N ALA A 569 17.18 -26.89 -2.89
CA ALA A 569 17.13 -25.76 -1.96
C ALA A 569 18.51 -25.10 -1.79
N ALA A 570 19.60 -25.88 -1.72
CA ALA A 570 20.97 -25.36 -1.66
C ALA A 570 21.35 -24.61 -2.94
N GLY A 571 21.04 -25.18 -4.12
CA GLY A 571 21.25 -24.53 -5.42
C GLY A 571 20.53 -23.19 -5.56
N LEU A 572 19.35 -23.07 -4.95
CA LEU A 572 18.61 -21.81 -4.91
C LEU A 572 19.31 -20.72 -4.06
N VAL A 573 20.02 -21.09 -3.00
CA VAL A 573 20.87 -20.16 -2.22
C VAL A 573 21.97 -19.58 -3.10
N ASP A 574 22.68 -20.44 -3.86
CA ASP A 574 23.79 -20.02 -4.74
C ASP A 574 23.28 -19.17 -5.92
N GLU A 575 22.12 -19.52 -6.48
CA GLU A 575 21.46 -18.71 -7.50
C GLU A 575 21.12 -17.33 -6.93
N THR A 576 20.57 -17.27 -5.72
CA THR A 576 20.21 -16.00 -5.07
C THR A 576 21.44 -15.13 -4.83
N ALA A 577 22.58 -15.72 -4.44
CA ALA A 577 23.82 -14.98 -4.27
C ALA A 577 24.29 -14.29 -5.57
N ARG A 578 24.14 -14.98 -6.70
CA ARG A 578 24.49 -14.43 -8.04
C ARG A 578 23.55 -13.33 -8.50
N VAL A 579 22.24 -13.46 -8.25
CA VAL A 579 21.21 -12.55 -8.77
C VAL A 579 21.01 -11.35 -7.85
N ALA A 580 20.92 -11.55 -6.53
CA ALA A 580 20.51 -10.55 -5.54
C ALA A 580 21.58 -10.26 -4.47
N GLY A 581 22.74 -10.91 -4.56
CA GLY A 581 23.88 -10.69 -3.69
C GLY A 581 23.88 -11.51 -2.39
N PRO A 582 24.96 -11.38 -1.60
CA PRO A 582 25.22 -12.26 -0.45
C PRO A 582 24.19 -12.08 0.68
N ALA A 583 23.72 -10.87 0.96
CA ALA A 583 22.74 -10.64 2.01
C ALA A 583 21.36 -11.23 1.68
N ALA A 584 20.95 -11.23 0.40
CA ALA A 584 19.73 -11.91 -0.04
C ALA A 584 19.86 -13.44 0.07
N ALA A 585 20.99 -14.00 -0.38
CA ALA A 585 21.28 -15.43 -0.23
C ALA A 585 21.27 -15.87 1.24
N GLN A 586 21.78 -15.03 2.12
CA GLN A 586 21.77 -15.26 3.56
C GLN A 586 20.34 -15.47 4.12
N ARG A 587 19.37 -14.67 3.68
CA ARG A 587 17.96 -14.85 4.08
C ARG A 587 17.39 -16.18 3.60
N VAL A 588 17.70 -16.58 2.37
CA VAL A 588 17.26 -17.89 1.84
C VAL A 588 17.92 -19.03 2.63
N ARG A 589 19.21 -18.92 2.93
CA ARG A 589 19.95 -19.92 3.73
C ARG A 589 19.42 -20.01 5.16
N SER A 590 19.06 -18.88 5.79
CA SER A 590 18.46 -18.87 7.13
C SER A 590 17.13 -19.60 7.16
N ALA A 591 16.26 -19.34 6.19
CA ALA A 591 14.98 -20.03 6.06
C ALA A 591 15.14 -21.53 5.76
N LEU A 592 16.12 -21.89 4.94
CA LEU A 592 16.49 -23.30 4.68
C LEU A 592 16.96 -23.98 5.97
N ALA A 593 17.82 -23.34 6.77
CA ALA A 593 18.29 -23.87 8.03
C ALA A 593 17.13 -24.12 9.03
N ASP A 594 16.18 -23.21 9.10
CA ASP A 594 14.96 -23.36 9.91
C ASP A 594 14.11 -24.55 9.43
N ALA A 595 13.91 -24.68 8.12
CA ALA A 595 13.17 -25.78 7.52
C ALA A 595 13.85 -27.14 7.79
N LEU A 596 15.16 -27.23 7.64
CA LEU A 596 15.95 -28.44 7.96
C LEU A 596 15.85 -28.79 9.45
N TRP A 597 15.90 -27.80 10.32
CA TRP A 597 15.75 -28.01 11.76
C TRP A 597 14.37 -28.52 12.12
N ARG A 598 13.34 -27.98 11.51
CA ARG A 598 11.95 -28.33 11.80
C ARG A 598 11.54 -29.70 11.26
N TRP A 599 11.94 -30.03 10.03
CA TRP A 599 11.39 -31.19 9.29
C TRP A 599 12.37 -32.32 9.04
N GLY A 600 13.56 -32.35 9.68
CA GLY A 600 14.22 -33.60 9.61
C GLY A 600 15.71 -33.73 9.81
N ASP A 601 16.56 -32.73 9.64
CA ASP A 601 18.01 -32.90 9.76
C ASP A 601 18.67 -31.82 10.63
N PRO A 602 18.72 -32.03 11.96
CA PRO A 602 19.39 -31.08 12.86
C PRO A 602 20.88 -30.89 12.56
N ALA A 603 21.55 -31.91 11.99
CA ALA A 603 22.96 -31.78 11.63
C ALA A 603 23.15 -30.90 10.39
N ALA A 604 22.29 -31.06 9.36
CA ALA A 604 22.27 -30.18 8.21
C ALA A 604 21.85 -28.76 8.61
N ALA A 605 20.85 -28.61 9.49
CA ALA A 605 20.45 -27.33 10.03
C ALA A 605 21.61 -26.61 10.72
N ARG A 606 22.38 -27.33 11.56
CA ARG A 606 23.55 -26.77 12.21
C ARG A 606 24.59 -26.28 11.20
N ARG A 607 24.96 -27.12 10.21
CA ARG A 607 25.89 -26.72 9.14
C ARG A 607 25.42 -25.47 8.39
N ALA A 608 24.12 -25.41 8.05
CA ALA A 608 23.55 -24.27 7.38
C ALA A 608 23.58 -23.00 8.24
N MET A 609 23.32 -23.11 9.56
CA MET A 609 23.42 -21.99 10.49
C MET A 609 24.85 -21.52 10.75
N GLU A 610 25.81 -22.43 10.82
CA GLU A 610 27.23 -22.09 10.96
C GLU A 610 27.79 -21.34 9.74
N ALA A 611 27.23 -21.58 8.57
CA ALA A 611 27.58 -20.88 7.34
C ALA A 611 26.95 -19.47 7.21
N LEU A 612 26.14 -19.03 8.17
CA LEU A 612 25.55 -17.70 8.18
C LEU A 612 26.52 -16.67 8.79
N ASP A 613 26.64 -15.50 8.14
CA ASP A 613 27.41 -14.36 8.65
C ASP A 613 26.48 -13.38 9.39
N PRO A 614 26.55 -13.25 10.72
CA PRO A 614 25.70 -12.34 11.48
C PRO A 614 25.82 -10.87 11.09
N ARG A 615 26.90 -10.45 10.43
CA ARG A 615 27.08 -9.07 9.95
C ARG A 615 26.15 -8.73 8.78
N LEU A 616 25.77 -9.74 7.98
CA LEU A 616 24.82 -9.60 6.86
C LEU A 616 23.35 -9.68 7.32
N MET A 617 23.08 -9.81 8.60
CA MET A 617 21.75 -9.82 9.21
C MET A 617 21.40 -8.47 9.83
N GLY A 618 20.10 -8.16 9.92
CA GLY A 618 19.63 -7.14 10.84
C GLY A 618 19.78 -7.56 12.29
N ASP A 619 19.70 -6.63 13.24
CA ASP A 619 19.92 -6.92 14.67
C ASP A 619 18.98 -8.02 15.19
N ASP A 620 17.68 -7.96 14.80
CA ASP A 620 16.69 -8.97 15.18
C ASP A 620 16.98 -10.36 14.61
N GLU A 621 17.41 -10.42 13.34
CA GLU A 621 17.78 -11.68 12.69
C GLU A 621 19.03 -12.28 13.34
N ALA A 622 20.04 -11.43 13.61
CA ALA A 622 21.29 -11.84 14.23
C ALA A 622 21.09 -12.35 15.68
N ARG A 623 20.21 -11.68 16.44
CA ARG A 623 19.80 -12.10 17.79
C ARG A 623 19.09 -13.47 17.76
N THR A 624 18.12 -13.64 16.88
CA THR A 624 17.40 -14.91 16.70
C THR A 624 18.35 -16.02 16.26
N HIS A 625 19.29 -15.73 15.35
CA HIS A 625 20.33 -16.65 14.93
C HIS A 625 21.22 -17.09 16.09
N ALA A 626 21.64 -16.18 16.97
CA ALA A 626 22.44 -16.51 18.15
C ALA A 626 21.72 -17.51 19.05
N LEU A 627 20.42 -17.32 19.31
CA LEU A 627 19.58 -18.24 20.08
C LEU A 627 19.45 -19.61 19.42
N LYS A 628 19.22 -19.66 18.12
CA LYS A 628 19.12 -20.91 17.34
C LYS A 628 20.43 -21.69 17.37
N ARG A 629 21.55 -21.01 17.25
CA ARG A 629 22.88 -21.63 17.39
C ARG A 629 23.08 -22.23 18.76
N ALA A 630 22.77 -21.47 19.83
CA ALA A 630 22.88 -21.98 21.21
C ALA A 630 22.05 -23.27 21.40
N ALA A 631 20.79 -23.26 20.90
CA ALA A 631 19.92 -24.42 20.98
C ALA A 631 20.48 -25.65 20.25
N LEU A 632 20.94 -25.49 19.00
CA LEU A 632 21.51 -26.59 18.21
C LEU A 632 22.85 -27.10 18.77
N THR A 633 23.64 -26.26 19.43
CA THR A 633 24.90 -26.65 20.08
C THR A 633 24.64 -27.47 21.34
N GLN A 634 23.68 -27.05 22.17
CA GLN A 634 23.35 -27.73 23.41
C GLN A 634 22.57 -29.04 23.19
N GLY A 635 21.70 -29.07 22.17
CA GLY A 635 20.92 -30.28 21.83
C GLY A 635 19.87 -30.67 22.86
N GLY A 636 19.38 -31.91 22.77
CA GLY A 636 18.47 -32.53 23.73
C GLY A 636 17.12 -31.85 23.92
N ALA A 637 16.61 -31.86 25.15
CA ALA A 637 15.32 -31.24 25.50
C ALA A 637 15.36 -29.72 25.33
N PHE A 638 16.47 -29.06 25.63
CA PHE A 638 16.68 -27.64 25.45
C PHE A 638 16.48 -27.22 23.98
N ALA A 639 17.12 -27.96 23.05
CA ALA A 639 16.98 -27.67 21.61
C ALA A 639 15.54 -27.83 21.13
N ARG A 640 14.81 -28.86 21.59
CA ARG A 640 13.40 -29.05 21.20
C ARG A 640 12.50 -27.89 21.65
N VAL A 641 12.69 -27.43 22.89
CA VAL A 641 11.91 -26.29 23.43
C VAL A 641 12.24 -25.02 22.67
N LEU A 642 13.51 -24.71 22.44
CA LEU A 642 13.88 -23.51 21.67
C LEU A 642 13.47 -23.61 20.21
N GLN A 643 13.52 -24.80 19.59
CA GLN A 643 12.99 -25.03 18.25
C GLN A 643 11.50 -24.64 18.15
N THR A 644 10.68 -25.10 19.09
CA THR A 644 9.26 -24.76 19.17
C THR A 644 9.04 -23.26 19.30
N LEU A 645 9.79 -22.58 20.16
CA LEU A 645 9.64 -21.13 20.40
C LEU A 645 10.21 -20.26 19.26
N LEU A 646 11.21 -20.73 18.52
CA LEU A 646 11.94 -19.92 17.53
C LEU A 646 11.59 -20.25 16.07
N VAL A 647 11.18 -21.48 15.77
CA VAL A 647 11.06 -21.96 14.38
C VAL A 647 9.62 -22.28 14.00
N GLY A 648 8.72 -22.39 14.96
CA GLY A 648 7.40 -22.53 14.55
C GLY A 648 6.38 -23.18 15.43
N GLU A 649 5.19 -23.36 14.86
CA GLU A 649 4.04 -24.02 15.44
C GLU A 649 4.44 -25.36 16.04
N GLY A 650 4.57 -25.40 17.33
CA GLY A 650 4.89 -26.59 18.07
C GLY A 650 3.75 -27.01 18.97
N GLU A 651 3.92 -28.16 19.60
CA GLU A 651 2.99 -28.73 20.57
C GLU A 651 2.90 -27.95 21.89
N LEU A 652 3.76 -26.92 22.08
CA LEU A 652 3.74 -26.11 23.30
C LEU A 652 2.64 -25.07 23.23
N ASP A 653 1.77 -25.09 24.21
CA ASP A 653 0.76 -24.05 24.40
C ASP A 653 1.43 -22.70 24.65
N PRO A 654 1.16 -21.66 23.80
CA PRO A 654 1.74 -20.33 23.98
C PRO A 654 1.12 -19.55 25.15
N SER A 655 0.25 -20.15 25.95
CA SER A 655 -0.38 -19.49 27.09
C SER A 655 0.64 -19.00 28.11
N PRO A 656 0.34 -17.93 28.86
CA PRO A 656 1.22 -17.45 29.93
C PRO A 656 1.49 -18.51 31.00
N ALA A 657 0.51 -19.38 31.28
CA ALA A 657 0.66 -20.47 32.25
C ALA A 657 1.66 -21.52 31.75
N ALA A 658 1.60 -21.91 30.47
CA ALA A 658 2.55 -22.85 29.87
C ALA A 658 3.97 -22.24 29.83
N ALA A 659 4.09 -20.96 29.51
CA ALA A 659 5.38 -20.25 29.52
C ALA A 659 6.02 -20.22 30.91
N LEU A 660 5.24 -19.96 31.96
CA LEU A 660 5.70 -19.99 33.34
C LEU A 660 6.08 -21.40 33.80
N ALA A 661 5.28 -22.41 33.48
CA ALA A 661 5.57 -23.80 33.78
C ALA A 661 6.88 -24.27 33.11
N LEU A 662 7.10 -23.80 31.85
CA LEU A 662 8.35 -24.08 31.14
C LEU A 662 9.55 -23.44 31.82
N ALA A 663 9.45 -22.18 32.27
CA ALA A 663 10.52 -21.49 32.99
C ALA A 663 10.84 -22.13 34.34
N ALA A 664 9.88 -22.77 34.97
CA ALA A 664 10.06 -23.43 36.26
C ALA A 664 10.76 -24.79 36.18
N ARG A 665 10.87 -25.40 34.98
CA ARG A 665 11.56 -26.71 34.81
C ARG A 665 13.04 -26.57 35.01
N ALA A 666 13.59 -27.32 35.97
CA ALA A 666 14.99 -27.24 36.36
C ALA A 666 15.97 -27.56 35.22
N GLU A 667 15.62 -28.53 34.37
CA GLU A 667 16.42 -28.95 33.22
C GLU A 667 16.46 -27.93 32.05
N LEU A 668 15.57 -26.94 32.08
CA LEU A 668 15.43 -25.91 31.06
C LEU A 668 15.83 -24.52 31.58
N GLN A 669 16.44 -24.44 32.75
CA GLN A 669 16.92 -23.17 33.28
C GLN A 669 18.14 -22.67 32.51
N GLY A 670 18.03 -21.49 31.94
CA GLY A 670 19.10 -20.80 31.24
C GLY A 670 18.65 -19.36 30.89
N PRO A 671 19.60 -18.43 30.75
CA PRO A 671 19.27 -17.03 30.49
C PRO A 671 18.55 -16.84 29.15
N GLU A 672 18.87 -17.63 28.14
CA GLU A 672 18.21 -17.58 26.81
C GLU A 672 16.75 -18.04 26.89
N LEU A 673 16.46 -19.11 27.63
CA LEU A 673 15.10 -19.59 27.81
C LEU A 673 14.28 -18.58 28.63
N ARG A 674 14.85 -18.04 29.72
CA ARG A 674 14.18 -16.99 30.52
C ARG A 674 13.85 -15.79 29.67
N TYR A 675 14.74 -15.34 28.78
CA TYR A 675 14.48 -14.27 27.84
C TYR A 675 13.30 -14.59 26.91
N LEU A 676 13.26 -15.79 26.30
CA LEU A 676 12.17 -16.17 25.39
C LEU A 676 10.83 -16.28 26.11
N VAL A 677 10.81 -16.86 27.32
CA VAL A 677 9.60 -16.93 28.14
C VAL A 677 9.15 -15.53 28.58
N ALA A 678 10.07 -14.66 28.99
CA ALA A 678 9.75 -13.27 29.34
C ALA A 678 9.17 -12.50 28.14
N ARG A 679 9.66 -12.75 26.90
CA ARG A 679 9.10 -12.20 25.68
C ARG A 679 7.65 -12.63 25.47
N GLN A 680 7.33 -13.91 25.69
CA GLN A 680 5.95 -14.41 25.66
C GLN A 680 5.09 -13.74 26.73
N LEU A 681 5.59 -13.64 27.96
CA LEU A 681 4.87 -12.98 29.05
C LEU A 681 4.56 -11.50 28.76
N VAL A 682 5.50 -10.77 28.15
CA VAL A 682 5.27 -9.37 27.72
C VAL A 682 4.19 -9.31 26.66
N GLN A 683 4.17 -10.23 25.68
CA GLN A 683 3.12 -10.31 24.66
C GLN A 683 1.74 -10.56 25.25
N HIS A 684 1.66 -11.33 26.36
CA HIS A 684 0.44 -11.62 27.10
C HIS A 684 0.17 -10.65 28.27
N GLU A 685 0.85 -9.50 28.30
CA GLU A 685 0.68 -8.46 29.33
C GLU A 685 0.99 -8.91 30.77
N ARG A 686 1.75 -10.02 30.97
CA ARG A 686 2.21 -10.52 32.27
C ARG A 686 3.52 -9.82 32.66
N PHE A 687 3.49 -8.51 32.81
CA PHE A 687 4.69 -7.68 32.96
C PHE A 687 5.44 -7.93 34.27
N ALA A 688 4.75 -8.20 35.37
CA ALA A 688 5.42 -8.48 36.66
C ALA A 688 6.25 -9.75 36.60
N ASP A 689 5.70 -10.80 36.00
CA ASP A 689 6.39 -12.09 35.84
C ASP A 689 7.59 -11.94 34.89
N ALA A 690 7.42 -11.17 33.80
CA ALA A 690 8.51 -10.88 32.86
C ALA A 690 9.67 -10.14 33.55
N VAL A 691 9.39 -9.11 34.38
CA VAL A 691 10.41 -8.37 35.15
C VAL A 691 11.17 -9.31 36.11
N THR A 692 10.45 -10.21 36.76
CA THR A 692 11.05 -11.20 37.68
C THR A 692 12.02 -12.12 36.92
N LEU A 693 11.61 -12.69 35.80
CA LEU A 693 12.45 -13.56 34.97
C LEU A 693 13.68 -12.83 34.39
N LEU A 694 13.50 -11.59 33.95
CA LEU A 694 14.59 -10.79 33.38
C LEU A 694 15.50 -10.14 34.44
N GLY A 695 15.17 -10.28 35.72
CA GLY A 695 16.03 -9.88 36.85
C GLY A 695 17.13 -10.86 37.20
N GLY A 696 17.11 -12.10 36.64
CA GLY A 696 18.11 -13.13 36.84
C GLY A 696 19.39 -12.93 36.02
N GLU A 697 20.15 -14.04 35.84
CA GLU A 697 21.34 -14.05 34.98
C GLU A 697 21.05 -13.61 33.57
N ALA A 698 21.89 -12.75 33.01
CA ALA A 698 21.73 -12.18 31.68
C ALA A 698 22.20 -13.14 30.58
N PRO A 699 21.58 -13.13 29.38
CA PRO A 699 22.05 -13.87 28.21
C PRO A 699 23.50 -13.56 27.85
N GLN A 700 24.24 -14.56 27.35
CA GLN A 700 25.65 -14.39 27.00
C GLN A 700 25.84 -13.53 25.75
N ASP A 701 25.02 -13.73 24.70
CA ASP A 701 25.10 -12.92 23.49
C ASP A 701 24.73 -11.46 23.81
N PRO A 702 25.56 -10.48 23.43
CA PRO A 702 25.30 -9.05 23.72
C PRO A 702 23.99 -8.52 23.14
N ARG A 703 23.55 -9.00 21.96
CA ARG A 703 22.30 -8.60 21.33
C ARG A 703 21.09 -9.12 22.09
N VAL A 704 21.15 -10.40 22.50
CA VAL A 704 20.08 -11.00 23.32
C VAL A 704 19.99 -10.32 24.68
N ARG A 705 21.12 -9.98 25.29
CA ARG A 705 21.20 -9.23 26.56
C ARG A 705 20.60 -7.83 26.44
N ALA A 706 20.93 -7.11 25.38
CA ALA A 706 20.39 -5.78 25.14
C ALA A 706 18.85 -5.81 24.94
N GLU A 707 18.35 -6.81 24.21
CA GLU A 707 16.91 -6.97 24.01
C GLU A 707 16.19 -7.42 25.29
N ALA A 708 16.82 -8.28 26.11
CA ALA A 708 16.28 -8.64 27.44
C ALA A 708 16.15 -7.39 28.35
N LEU A 709 17.13 -6.49 28.31
CA LEU A 709 17.07 -5.22 29.04
C LEU A 709 15.97 -4.29 28.47
N ARG A 710 15.82 -4.24 27.14
CA ARG A 710 14.74 -3.49 26.48
C ARG A 710 13.37 -4.00 26.90
N LEU A 711 13.14 -5.32 26.85
CA LEU A 711 11.89 -5.93 27.29
C LEU A 711 11.60 -5.65 28.77
N ARG A 712 12.63 -5.70 29.61
CA ARG A 712 12.50 -5.32 31.04
C ARG A 712 12.08 -3.87 31.18
N GLY A 713 12.69 -2.96 30.43
CA GLY A 713 12.31 -1.54 30.38
C GLY A 713 10.86 -1.34 29.97
N VAL A 714 10.39 -2.04 28.94
CA VAL A 714 8.99 -2.04 28.48
C VAL A 714 8.04 -2.56 29.58
N ALA A 715 8.36 -3.69 30.19
CA ALA A 715 7.54 -4.27 31.24
C ALA A 715 7.45 -3.35 32.48
N LEU A 716 8.56 -2.71 32.86
CA LEU A 716 8.62 -1.71 33.96
C LEU A 716 7.76 -0.46 33.60
N PHE A 717 7.76 -0.02 32.35
CA PHE A 717 6.89 1.06 31.86
C PHE A 717 5.42 0.71 32.10
N HIS A 718 4.99 -0.47 31.71
CA HIS A 718 3.61 -0.92 31.90
C HIS A 718 3.21 -1.08 33.37
N LEU A 719 4.18 -1.36 34.24
CA LEU A 719 3.99 -1.42 35.70
C LEU A 719 4.09 -0.04 36.37
N ARG A 720 4.28 1.04 35.61
CA ARG A 720 4.50 2.42 36.09
C ARG A 720 5.71 2.58 37.02
N ARG A 721 6.69 1.65 36.90
CA ARG A 721 7.97 1.76 37.59
C ARG A 721 8.92 2.65 36.80
N TRP A 722 8.54 3.94 36.70
CA TRP A 722 9.16 4.91 35.80
C TRP A 722 10.68 5.07 35.97
N PRO A 723 11.23 5.22 37.22
CA PRO A 723 12.67 5.39 37.35
C PRO A 723 13.48 4.21 36.85
N GLU A 724 12.99 2.99 37.10
CA GLU A 724 13.67 1.76 36.68
C GLU A 724 13.55 1.55 35.17
N SER A 725 12.41 1.87 34.60
CA SER A 725 12.20 1.83 33.13
C SER A 725 13.12 2.84 32.44
N GLU A 726 13.20 4.07 32.95
CA GLU A 726 14.09 5.11 32.40
C GLU A 726 15.56 4.66 32.48
N ALA A 727 15.99 4.10 33.61
CA ALA A 727 17.36 3.61 33.80
C ALA A 727 17.71 2.50 32.82
N ALA A 728 16.78 1.56 32.55
CA ALA A 728 17.00 0.48 31.58
C ALA A 728 17.20 1.03 30.16
N PHE A 729 16.36 1.98 29.72
CA PHE A 729 16.51 2.57 28.42
C PHE A 729 17.70 3.53 28.29
N ALA A 730 18.03 4.26 29.37
CA ALA A 730 19.24 5.10 29.41
C ALA A 730 20.52 4.25 29.23
N ALA A 731 20.60 3.10 29.91
CA ALA A 731 21.73 2.18 29.72
C ALA A 731 21.85 1.69 28.26
N LEU A 732 20.73 1.42 27.59
CA LEU A 732 20.72 1.02 26.17
C LEU A 732 21.10 2.15 25.22
N ARG A 733 20.67 3.38 25.50
CA ARG A 733 21.01 4.58 24.73
C ARG A 733 22.52 4.90 24.82
N ASP A 734 23.08 4.76 26.00
CA ASP A 734 24.45 5.17 26.32
C ASP A 734 25.50 4.07 25.98
N ASP A 735 25.07 2.89 25.56
CA ASP A 735 25.95 1.80 25.14
C ASP A 735 26.52 2.06 23.73
N PRO A 736 27.83 2.41 23.60
CA PRO A 736 28.44 2.74 22.31
C PRO A 736 28.61 1.52 21.39
N THR A 737 28.47 0.31 21.89
CA THR A 737 28.60 -0.92 21.10
C THR A 737 27.34 -1.24 20.29
N ARG A 738 26.24 -0.58 20.59
CA ARG A 738 24.97 -0.76 19.89
C ARG A 738 24.90 0.06 18.61
N PRO A 739 24.17 -0.45 17.59
CA PRO A 739 23.86 0.32 16.38
C PRO A 739 23.21 1.66 16.72
N THR A 740 23.47 2.68 15.88
CA THR A 740 22.93 4.04 16.08
C THR A 740 21.40 4.03 16.15
N GLY A 741 20.72 3.32 15.23
CA GLY A 741 19.26 3.21 15.23
C GLY A 741 18.69 2.60 16.51
N ALA A 742 19.36 1.61 17.08
CA ALA A 742 18.94 1.00 18.35
C ALA A 742 19.15 1.93 19.56
N ARG A 743 20.15 2.82 19.52
CA ARG A 743 20.36 3.86 20.54
C ARG A 743 19.33 4.97 20.43
N ASP A 744 18.95 5.35 19.19
CA ASP A 744 17.90 6.33 18.92
C ASP A 744 16.53 5.84 19.42
N ASP A 745 16.20 4.54 19.20
CA ASP A 745 14.97 3.92 19.77
C ASP A 745 15.00 3.96 21.31
N ALA A 746 16.11 3.66 21.93
CA ALA A 746 16.24 3.75 23.39
C ALA A 746 16.11 5.20 23.89
N ALA A 747 16.61 6.19 23.16
CA ALA A 747 16.44 7.61 23.48
C ALA A 747 14.96 8.03 23.38
N ASP A 748 14.25 7.57 22.36
CA ASP A 748 12.81 7.78 22.21
C ASP A 748 12.02 7.18 23.38
N TRP A 749 12.39 6.00 23.86
CA TRP A 749 11.79 5.39 25.03
C TRP A 749 12.06 6.20 26.32
N VAL A 750 13.27 6.74 26.50
CA VAL A 750 13.57 7.62 27.65
C VAL A 750 12.65 8.85 27.63
N ASP A 751 12.45 9.50 26.47
CA ASP A 751 11.54 10.63 26.36
C ASP A 751 10.07 10.24 26.62
N ARG A 752 9.65 9.09 26.12
CA ARG A 752 8.31 8.52 26.36
C ARG A 752 8.06 8.27 27.86
N VAL A 753 9.01 7.67 28.57
CA VAL A 753 8.90 7.41 30.01
C VAL A 753 8.79 8.70 30.79
N ARG A 754 9.62 9.71 30.46
CA ARG A 754 9.60 11.03 31.12
C ARG A 754 8.27 11.75 30.94
N ARG A 755 7.73 11.72 29.71
CA ARG A 755 6.43 12.34 29.40
C ARG A 755 5.27 11.58 30.04
N ALA A 756 5.29 10.24 29.99
CA ALA A 756 4.27 9.42 30.64
C ALA A 756 4.23 9.63 32.17
N ARG A 757 5.38 9.89 32.80
CA ARG A 757 5.46 10.24 34.24
C ARG A 757 4.85 11.59 34.56
N SER A 758 4.89 12.55 33.63
CA SER A 758 4.34 13.90 33.81
C SER A 758 2.83 14.01 33.56
N ILE A 759 2.22 12.96 33.01
CA ILE A 759 0.77 12.89 32.80
C ILE A 759 0.15 12.28 34.06
N PRO A 760 -0.79 12.98 34.74
CA PRO A 760 -1.38 12.54 36.00
C PRO A 760 -2.19 11.24 35.92
#